data_da331460bcb1a13503e0e417301ac555
#
_entry.id   da331460bcb1a13503e0e417301ac555
#
_cell.length_a   1.000
_cell.length_b   1.000
_cell.length_c   1.000
_cell.angle_alpha   90.00
_cell.angle_beta   90.00
_cell.angle_gamma   90.00
#
_symmetry.space_group_name_H-M   'P 1'
#
loop_
_entity.id
_entity.type
_entity.pdbx_description
1 polymer ?
#
loop_
_entity_poly.entity_id
_entity_poly.type
_entity_poly.pdbx_seq_one_letter_code
_entity_poly.pdbx_strand_id
1 'polypeptide(L)'
;MKSDRLLKIVSLAMIASLIFLSVPITAQQAATADFADQVSAVEAALAWLRTQQQPNGSFQAAFGSTTGATIDALFAITASGGDPHAWSVAEGSSMIDYLADQATVYAAESTATAAKLALAAISADENPSTFGGIDLPAIVAASYDAGTGLYGLGLADQLWAMLATAALGQEVPQAAADWLAAQQQADGGFDAAGWGTDTDTTSLAIEAMVAARQPVTCTMVISGLNYLKSQQSPTGGFPSTNVRGPDSNANSTAYSMQGLLAAGENPLGARWTVNGATPLDDLLSFQSPSGAFEWQSGIGEDIVATAQSITALTGRPLPLQGHRLAAMRGLEWLRGQQSDDGGFGTPDLTSRAILAITAAGEEPSTWMSGTCLSPLDYLESKVNEMDTAGKAGRMLQAIAASSGNPYSFGGRNLIDAFTSFYDPITGRFDSEGNIWEHALAMMGLAAAWETVPTEAVAWLKTGQNNDGGWGWAAGFDSDTNSTSLSVQALVAAGESSDSVVILSALTYLAGQQNSDGGFPWVKPSPWGSDSDSNSTAIVTQGLLAAGANPASITWTRTLTETDAMTMTWHTAYDRLVSFQTSSGAFEWQDGTGDDVLSTVQAIPALLGVTFPQRAANLQAVQDALSWLRTQQQSDGSFLAGFSHNAGITSDVVFAVAAAGGDPSEWSVPEGSSMMDYLEGTAVEYATVTDTTGKLILAAICGGRDPAHFGGLDLPAQLSASYDQGTGLYGLGLSDQVWAFLALRALAQPMPTAARDWLANQQQANGGFDAWGYGADTETTALAIEALVAAGEPISSEIIGDALDYLASQQSPAGGFPSSSIWGTDSNANSTAYCMQALAAAGENPLGARWTVTNTNPMDDLLGFQAASGALQWQHGSGDDVLATAQAIPALLSQPLPVCSVAWRVFMPLSAKACVVP
;
A
#
# COMPACT_ATOMS: atom_id res chain seq x y z
N MET A 1 37.81 -37.12 -56.07
CA MET A 1 36.31 -37.11 -56.17
C MET A 1 35.53 -37.02 -54.81
N LYS A 2 36.14 -37.03 -53.63
CA LYS A 2 35.47 -36.83 -52.37
C LYS A 2 35.67 -35.42 -51.78
N SER A 3 36.69 -34.66 -52.24
CA SER A 3 36.93 -33.28 -51.77
C SER A 3 36.04 -32.23 -52.48
N ASP A 4 35.65 -32.44 -53.72
CA ASP A 4 34.82 -31.48 -54.45
C ASP A 4 33.33 -31.46 -54.04
N ARG A 5 32.85 -32.55 -53.41
CA ARG A 5 31.49 -32.56 -52.88
C ARG A 5 31.37 -31.86 -51.54
N LEU A 6 32.43 -31.87 -50.68
CA LEU A 6 32.44 -31.15 -49.40
C LEU A 6 32.54 -29.64 -49.62
N LEU A 7 33.33 -29.19 -50.61
CA LEU A 7 33.46 -27.76 -50.92
C LEU A 7 32.15 -27.14 -51.45
N LYS A 8 31.41 -27.93 -52.30
CA LYS A 8 30.10 -27.47 -52.81
C LYS A 8 29.00 -27.47 -51.78
N ILE A 9 29.04 -28.35 -50.77
CA ILE A 9 28.07 -28.34 -49.64
C ILE A 9 28.36 -27.17 -48.67
N VAL A 10 29.61 -26.85 -48.39
CA VAL A 10 30.01 -25.70 -47.56
C VAL A 10 29.72 -24.38 -48.29
N SER A 11 29.92 -24.29 -49.60
CA SER A 11 29.56 -23.09 -50.38
C SER A 11 28.04 -22.89 -50.49
N LEU A 12 27.22 -23.97 -50.58
CA LEU A 12 25.77 -23.84 -50.58
C LEU A 12 25.23 -23.48 -49.16
N ALA A 13 25.85 -23.99 -48.10
CA ALA A 13 25.49 -23.62 -46.71
C ALA A 13 25.87 -22.17 -46.40
N MET A 14 27.00 -21.64 -46.90
CA MET A 14 27.34 -20.21 -46.77
C MET A 14 26.44 -19.30 -47.60
N ILE A 15 26.01 -19.72 -48.79
CA ILE A 15 25.07 -18.94 -49.61
C ILE A 15 23.66 -18.99 -49.03
N ALA A 16 23.24 -20.12 -48.45
CA ALA A 16 21.98 -20.21 -47.72
C ALA A 16 22.00 -19.37 -46.40
N SER A 17 23.12 -19.31 -45.66
CA SER A 17 23.30 -18.45 -44.52
C SER A 17 23.37 -16.97 -44.88
N LEU A 18 23.81 -16.60 -46.06
CA LEU A 18 23.82 -15.22 -46.56
C LEU A 18 22.46 -14.77 -47.15
N ILE A 19 21.59 -15.72 -47.55
CA ILE A 19 20.24 -15.41 -48.03
C ILE A 19 19.24 -15.30 -46.89
N PHE A 20 19.47 -15.90 -45.69
CA PHE A 20 18.70 -15.71 -44.50
C PHE A 20 19.09 -14.45 -43.66
N LEU A 21 20.15 -13.73 -44.08
CA LEU A 21 20.59 -12.46 -43.46
C LEU A 21 20.14 -11.21 -44.23
N SER A 22 19.25 -11.34 -45.21
CA SER A 22 18.60 -10.22 -45.89
C SER A 22 17.08 -10.19 -45.67
N VAL A 23 16.62 -10.46 -44.44
CA VAL A 23 15.37 -9.89 -43.93
C VAL A 23 15.66 -8.42 -43.68
N PRO A 24 14.85 -7.50 -44.18
CA PRO A 24 15.19 -6.09 -44.21
C PRO A 24 15.37 -5.53 -42.78
N ILE A 25 16.63 -5.31 -42.43
CA ILE A 25 17.01 -4.50 -41.25
C ILE A 25 16.29 -3.13 -41.24
N THR A 26 15.77 -2.70 -42.41
CA THR A 26 15.07 -1.43 -42.56
C THR A 26 13.72 -1.35 -41.89
N ALA A 27 12.95 -2.44 -41.77
CA ALA A 27 11.64 -2.37 -41.09
C ALA A 27 11.78 -2.38 -39.55
N GLN A 28 12.77 -3.09 -39.01
CA GLN A 28 13.01 -3.14 -37.58
C GLN A 28 13.79 -1.90 -37.07
N GLN A 29 14.64 -1.30 -37.92
CA GLN A 29 15.28 -0.02 -37.62
C GLN A 29 14.30 1.18 -37.72
N ALA A 30 13.36 1.13 -38.67
CA ALA A 30 12.32 2.16 -38.76
C ALA A 30 11.36 2.08 -37.54
N ALA A 31 10.88 0.89 -37.16
CA ALA A 31 10.00 0.73 -36.01
C ALA A 31 10.67 1.10 -34.66
N THR A 32 11.98 0.89 -34.54
CA THR A 32 12.73 1.32 -33.33
C THR A 32 13.04 2.83 -33.32
N ALA A 33 13.17 3.46 -34.49
CA ALA A 33 13.33 4.91 -34.59
C ALA A 33 12.01 5.65 -34.25
N ASP A 34 10.89 5.23 -34.83
CA ASP A 34 9.57 5.80 -34.58
C ASP A 34 9.19 5.74 -33.08
N PHE A 35 9.57 4.65 -32.41
CA PHE A 35 9.33 4.48 -30.97
C PHE A 35 10.20 5.42 -30.12
N ALA A 36 11.49 5.56 -30.44
CA ALA A 36 12.39 6.47 -29.74
C ALA A 36 11.96 7.93 -29.88
N ASP A 37 11.42 8.29 -31.05
CA ASP A 37 10.91 9.63 -31.33
C ASP A 37 9.62 9.92 -30.52
N GLN A 38 8.70 8.94 -30.39
CA GLN A 38 7.51 9.04 -29.54
C GLN A 38 7.86 9.24 -28.06
N VAL A 39 8.81 8.45 -27.53
CA VAL A 39 9.27 8.57 -26.14
C VAL A 39 9.82 9.96 -25.89
N SER A 40 10.73 10.41 -26.74
CA SER A 40 11.36 11.72 -26.63
C SER A 40 10.33 12.86 -26.69
N ALA A 41 9.33 12.72 -27.56
CA ALA A 41 8.24 13.68 -27.69
C ALA A 41 7.37 13.76 -26.43
N VAL A 42 7.01 12.62 -25.84
CA VAL A 42 6.23 12.56 -24.59
C VAL A 42 7.02 13.16 -23.42
N GLU A 43 8.30 12.80 -23.25
CA GLU A 43 9.14 13.33 -22.18
C GLU A 43 9.30 14.84 -22.27
N ALA A 44 9.55 15.37 -23.47
CA ALA A 44 9.65 16.81 -23.71
C ALA A 44 8.32 17.53 -23.41
N ALA A 45 7.19 16.94 -23.82
CA ALA A 45 5.86 17.49 -23.59
C ALA A 45 5.48 17.50 -22.10
N LEU A 46 5.79 16.44 -21.36
CA LEU A 46 5.60 16.40 -19.88
C LEU A 46 6.48 17.42 -19.17
N ALA A 47 7.75 17.56 -19.59
CA ALA A 47 8.65 18.55 -19.03
C ALA A 47 8.11 19.98 -19.24
N TRP A 48 7.58 20.27 -20.42
CA TRP A 48 6.94 21.56 -20.69
C TRP A 48 5.65 21.74 -19.86
N LEU A 49 4.73 20.74 -19.82
CA LEU A 49 3.51 20.81 -18.99
C LEU A 49 3.83 21.12 -17.54
N ARG A 50 4.89 20.55 -16.98
CA ARG A 50 5.31 20.81 -15.59
C ARG A 50 5.60 22.29 -15.35
N THR A 51 6.07 23.01 -16.35
CA THR A 51 6.33 24.47 -16.24
C THR A 51 5.05 25.31 -16.31
N GLN A 52 3.93 24.74 -16.76
CA GLN A 52 2.66 25.45 -16.95
C GLN A 52 1.72 25.36 -15.75
N GLN A 53 2.01 24.49 -14.79
CA GLN A 53 1.16 24.31 -13.61
C GLN A 53 1.12 25.58 -12.76
N GLN A 54 -0.07 26.00 -12.37
CA GLN A 54 -0.31 27.17 -11.54
C GLN A 54 -0.12 26.85 -10.04
N PRO A 55 0.13 27.85 -9.17
CA PRO A 55 0.29 27.63 -7.72
C PRO A 55 -0.94 27.00 -7.03
N ASN A 56 -2.13 27.13 -7.60
CA ASN A 56 -3.36 26.47 -7.11
C ASN A 56 -3.54 25.05 -7.65
N GLY A 57 -2.54 24.48 -8.34
CA GLY A 57 -2.57 23.14 -8.93
C GLY A 57 -3.19 23.05 -10.34
N SER A 58 -3.87 24.11 -10.83
CA SER A 58 -4.55 24.09 -12.12
C SER A 58 -3.63 24.24 -13.33
N PHE A 59 -4.19 23.91 -14.51
CA PHE A 59 -3.64 24.21 -15.83
C PHE A 59 -4.59 25.13 -16.58
N GLN A 60 -4.13 26.32 -16.97
CA GLN A 60 -4.96 27.34 -17.56
C GLN A 60 -4.99 27.22 -19.08
N ALA A 61 -6.13 26.77 -19.65
CA ALA A 61 -6.32 26.75 -21.09
C ALA A 61 -6.40 28.17 -21.69
N ALA A 62 -5.94 28.32 -22.93
CA ALA A 62 -6.15 29.55 -23.70
C ALA A 62 -7.64 29.73 -24.04
N PHE A 63 -8.36 28.65 -24.26
CA PHE A 63 -9.79 28.58 -24.52
C PHE A 63 -10.43 27.43 -23.75
N GLY A 64 -11.65 27.61 -23.26
CA GLY A 64 -12.39 26.57 -22.52
C GLY A 64 -12.27 26.65 -21.02
N SER A 65 -12.56 25.55 -20.35
CA SER A 65 -12.57 25.44 -18.89
C SER A 65 -11.20 25.14 -18.33
N THR A 66 -10.73 25.91 -17.34
CA THR A 66 -9.50 25.60 -16.59
C THR A 66 -9.58 24.20 -15.93
N THR A 67 -10.74 23.83 -15.37
CA THR A 67 -10.94 22.49 -14.79
C THR A 67 -10.84 21.40 -15.87
N GLY A 68 -11.46 21.64 -17.05
CA GLY A 68 -11.35 20.70 -18.18
C GLY A 68 -9.92 20.49 -18.67
N ALA A 69 -9.14 21.57 -18.80
CA ALA A 69 -7.71 21.49 -19.19
C ALA A 69 -6.85 20.81 -18.11
N THR A 70 -7.18 21.00 -16.82
CA THR A 70 -6.51 20.31 -15.73
C THR A 70 -6.80 18.80 -15.76
N ILE A 71 -8.04 18.40 -16.12
CA ILE A 71 -8.38 16.98 -16.33
C ILE A 71 -7.62 16.41 -17.53
N ASP A 72 -7.51 17.12 -18.64
CA ASP A 72 -6.75 16.66 -19.81
C ASP A 72 -5.26 16.48 -19.46
N ALA A 73 -4.68 17.42 -18.69
CA ALA A 73 -3.32 17.28 -18.17
C ALA A 73 -3.17 16.06 -17.23
N LEU A 74 -4.17 15.77 -16.38
CA LEU A 74 -4.20 14.59 -15.55
C LEU A 74 -4.19 13.32 -16.41
N PHE A 75 -5.05 13.23 -17.43
CA PHE A 75 -5.05 12.08 -18.34
C PHE A 75 -3.70 11.89 -19.03
N ALA A 76 -3.04 12.96 -19.46
CA ALA A 76 -1.72 12.90 -20.06
C ALA A 76 -0.66 12.32 -19.11
N ILE A 77 -0.66 12.78 -17.86
CA ILE A 77 0.27 12.34 -16.83
C ILE A 77 0.03 10.86 -16.50
N THR A 78 -1.21 10.47 -16.25
CA THR A 78 -1.54 9.08 -15.93
C THR A 78 -1.34 8.13 -17.11
N ALA A 79 -1.66 8.55 -18.33
CA ALA A 79 -1.40 7.78 -19.53
C ALA A 79 0.10 7.55 -19.76
N SER A 80 0.95 8.49 -19.37
CA SER A 80 2.41 8.34 -19.43
C SER A 80 3.03 7.57 -18.25
N GLY A 81 2.19 7.07 -17.32
CA GLY A 81 2.63 6.36 -16.11
C GLY A 81 3.15 7.29 -15.01
N GLY A 82 2.89 8.59 -15.10
CA GLY A 82 3.21 9.56 -14.06
C GLY A 82 2.17 9.53 -12.92
N ASP A 83 2.60 9.91 -11.73
CA ASP A 83 1.73 10.09 -10.57
C ASP A 83 1.21 11.54 -10.52
N PRO A 84 -0.10 11.79 -10.72
CA PRO A 84 -0.65 13.13 -10.67
C PRO A 84 -0.62 13.76 -9.28
N HIS A 85 -0.52 12.98 -8.19
CA HIS A 85 -0.35 13.49 -6.83
C HIS A 85 1.00 14.17 -6.64
N ALA A 86 2.04 13.69 -7.35
CA ALA A 86 3.38 14.27 -7.33
C ALA A 86 3.50 15.59 -8.13
N TRP A 87 2.40 16.03 -8.76
CA TRP A 87 2.39 17.25 -9.56
C TRP A 87 1.88 18.45 -8.76
N SER A 88 2.81 19.21 -8.23
CA SER A 88 2.60 20.51 -7.57
C SER A 88 3.80 21.41 -7.83
N VAL A 89 3.60 22.73 -7.81
CA VAL A 89 4.69 23.69 -7.73
C VAL A 89 5.12 23.85 -6.27
N ALA A 90 6.36 24.34 -6.04
CA ALA A 90 6.85 24.55 -4.69
C ALA A 90 5.89 25.45 -3.87
N GLU A 91 5.48 24.98 -2.69
CA GLU A 91 4.49 25.63 -1.81
C GLU A 91 3.09 25.81 -2.43
N GLY A 92 2.76 25.09 -3.52
CA GLY A 92 1.46 25.13 -4.19
C GLY A 92 0.61 23.89 -3.93
N SER A 93 -0.69 23.95 -4.25
CA SER A 93 -1.60 22.81 -4.24
C SER A 93 -1.28 21.83 -5.37
N SER A 94 -1.61 20.56 -5.17
CA SER A 94 -1.57 19.58 -6.25
C SER A 94 -2.72 19.80 -7.25
N MET A 95 -2.65 19.16 -8.43
CA MET A 95 -3.77 19.19 -9.37
C MET A 95 -4.98 18.44 -8.83
N ILE A 96 -4.75 17.43 -7.99
CA ILE A 96 -5.83 16.66 -7.35
C ILE A 96 -6.59 17.55 -6.36
N ASP A 97 -5.86 18.31 -5.50
CA ASP A 97 -6.49 19.28 -4.59
C ASP A 97 -7.37 20.29 -5.36
N TYR A 98 -6.84 20.84 -6.46
CA TYR A 98 -7.60 21.77 -7.29
C TYR A 98 -8.86 21.12 -7.86
N LEU A 99 -8.78 19.90 -8.42
CA LEU A 99 -9.93 19.21 -8.98
C LEU A 99 -10.96 18.83 -7.91
N ALA A 100 -10.52 18.44 -6.73
CA ALA A 100 -11.38 18.17 -5.58
C ALA A 100 -12.12 19.44 -5.13
N ASP A 101 -11.44 20.58 -5.03
CA ASP A 101 -12.05 21.88 -4.71
C ASP A 101 -13.09 22.34 -5.76
N GLN A 102 -12.88 21.99 -7.03
CA GLN A 102 -13.80 22.35 -8.12
C GLN A 102 -14.91 21.31 -8.32
N ALA A 103 -14.85 20.15 -7.68
CA ALA A 103 -15.71 19.00 -7.99
C ALA A 103 -17.21 19.33 -7.99
N THR A 104 -17.71 19.96 -6.92
CA THR A 104 -19.14 20.29 -6.80
C THR A 104 -19.63 21.23 -7.91
N VAL A 105 -18.81 22.23 -8.26
CA VAL A 105 -19.19 23.24 -9.28
C VAL A 105 -19.14 22.62 -10.67
N TYR A 106 -18.04 21.94 -10.98
CA TYR A 106 -17.82 21.36 -12.30
C TYR A 106 -18.79 20.22 -12.62
N ALA A 107 -19.05 19.33 -11.66
CA ALA A 107 -19.98 18.23 -11.84
C ALA A 107 -21.46 18.68 -11.98
N ALA A 108 -21.81 19.90 -11.52
CA ALA A 108 -23.15 20.44 -11.65
C ALA A 108 -23.45 21.07 -13.04
N GLU A 109 -22.44 21.26 -13.89
CA GLU A 109 -22.59 21.87 -15.19
C GLU A 109 -23.37 20.96 -16.17
N SER A 110 -23.04 19.67 -16.22
CA SER A 110 -23.66 18.65 -17.07
C SER A 110 -23.30 17.23 -16.62
N THR A 111 -23.98 16.22 -17.15
CA THR A 111 -23.60 14.81 -16.99
C THR A 111 -22.20 14.54 -17.58
N ALA A 112 -21.87 15.19 -18.71
CA ALA A 112 -20.56 15.02 -19.34
C ALA A 112 -19.41 15.50 -18.42
N THR A 113 -19.58 16.65 -17.75
CA THR A 113 -18.56 17.17 -16.82
C THR A 113 -18.44 16.33 -15.55
N ALA A 114 -19.56 15.85 -14.99
CA ALA A 114 -19.54 14.92 -13.88
C ALA A 114 -18.84 13.60 -14.25
N ALA A 115 -19.14 13.05 -15.42
CA ALA A 115 -18.56 11.82 -15.94
C ALA A 115 -17.05 11.99 -16.25
N LYS A 116 -16.65 13.11 -16.88
CA LYS A 116 -15.24 13.41 -17.16
C LYS A 116 -14.44 13.56 -15.85
N LEU A 117 -15.04 14.16 -14.82
CA LEU A 117 -14.41 14.26 -13.50
C LEU A 117 -14.32 12.90 -12.80
N ALA A 118 -15.34 12.03 -12.93
CA ALA A 118 -15.28 10.67 -12.41
C ALA A 118 -14.14 9.86 -13.06
N LEU A 119 -13.99 9.98 -14.38
CA LEU A 119 -12.85 9.38 -15.11
C LEU A 119 -11.51 9.91 -14.61
N ALA A 120 -11.41 11.22 -14.36
CA ALA A 120 -10.18 11.84 -13.82
C ALA A 120 -9.86 11.29 -12.44
N ALA A 121 -10.85 11.21 -11.54
CA ALA A 121 -10.67 10.63 -10.21
C ALA A 121 -10.20 9.17 -10.30
N ILE A 122 -10.85 8.34 -11.13
CA ILE A 122 -10.45 6.95 -11.36
C ILE A 122 -9.02 6.85 -11.90
N SER A 123 -8.68 7.67 -12.91
CA SER A 123 -7.35 7.67 -13.53
C SER A 123 -6.25 8.11 -12.55
N ALA A 124 -6.59 8.92 -11.56
CA ALA A 124 -5.70 9.37 -10.49
C ALA A 124 -5.70 8.45 -9.27
N ASP A 125 -6.33 7.28 -9.37
CA ASP A 125 -6.51 6.34 -8.26
C ASP A 125 -7.22 6.93 -7.02
N GLU A 126 -8.06 7.95 -7.25
CA GLU A 126 -8.93 8.54 -6.24
C GLU A 126 -10.29 7.81 -6.17
N ASN A 127 -10.95 7.88 -5.01
CA ASN A 127 -12.29 7.30 -4.86
C ASN A 127 -13.35 8.23 -5.46
N PRO A 128 -13.97 7.89 -6.63
CA PRO A 128 -14.95 8.77 -7.29
C PRO A 128 -16.23 8.95 -6.47
N SER A 129 -16.54 8.05 -5.50
CA SER A 129 -17.75 8.20 -4.66
C SER A 129 -17.57 9.22 -3.53
N THR A 130 -16.36 9.70 -3.27
CA THR A 130 -16.08 10.70 -2.23
C THR A 130 -15.22 11.86 -2.71
N PHE A 131 -14.87 11.90 -4.01
CA PHE A 131 -13.98 12.90 -4.57
C PHE A 131 -14.57 14.31 -4.47
N GLY A 132 -13.83 15.22 -3.84
CA GLY A 132 -14.31 16.58 -3.58
C GLY A 132 -15.58 16.64 -2.74
N GLY A 133 -15.86 15.61 -1.92
CA GLY A 133 -17.03 15.51 -1.05
C GLY A 133 -18.34 15.18 -1.76
N ILE A 134 -18.31 14.69 -3.01
CA ILE A 134 -19.50 14.32 -3.80
C ILE A 134 -19.40 12.90 -4.35
N ASP A 135 -20.54 12.26 -4.58
CA ASP A 135 -20.64 10.93 -5.19
C ASP A 135 -20.82 11.05 -6.71
N LEU A 136 -19.72 11.08 -7.46
CA LEU A 136 -19.73 11.21 -8.92
C LEU A 136 -20.43 10.02 -9.61
N PRO A 137 -20.19 8.75 -9.24
CA PRO A 137 -20.94 7.61 -9.74
C PRO A 137 -22.46 7.76 -9.59
N ALA A 138 -22.92 8.20 -8.41
CA ALA A 138 -24.34 8.41 -8.16
C ALA A 138 -24.93 9.52 -9.05
N ILE A 139 -24.17 10.61 -9.30
CA ILE A 139 -24.59 11.69 -10.22
C ILE A 139 -24.74 11.16 -11.64
N VAL A 140 -23.75 10.40 -12.14
CA VAL A 140 -23.78 9.81 -13.49
C VAL A 140 -24.94 8.81 -13.61
N ALA A 141 -25.11 7.90 -12.65
CA ALA A 141 -26.18 6.91 -12.65
C ALA A 141 -27.58 7.55 -12.61
N ALA A 142 -27.76 8.61 -11.82
CA ALA A 142 -29.02 9.35 -11.73
C ALA A 142 -29.44 10.07 -13.02
N SER A 143 -28.49 10.31 -13.93
CA SER A 143 -28.75 10.94 -15.23
C SER A 143 -29.28 9.95 -16.29
N TYR A 144 -29.24 8.64 -16.01
CA TYR A 144 -29.68 7.62 -16.97
C TYR A 144 -31.17 7.44 -17.01
N ASP A 145 -31.74 7.56 -18.20
CA ASP A 145 -33.17 7.26 -18.50
C ASP A 145 -33.29 5.89 -19.18
N ALA A 146 -33.70 4.88 -18.42
CA ALA A 146 -33.88 3.51 -18.93
C ALA A 146 -34.98 3.39 -20.03
N GLY A 147 -35.87 4.38 -20.14
CA GLY A 147 -36.92 4.39 -21.18
C GLY A 147 -36.38 4.79 -22.55
N THR A 148 -35.39 5.64 -22.59
CA THR A 148 -34.75 6.13 -23.84
C THR A 148 -33.37 5.56 -24.08
N GLY A 149 -32.68 5.06 -23.04
CA GLY A 149 -31.26 4.64 -23.06
C GLY A 149 -30.26 5.81 -22.99
N LEU A 150 -30.77 7.04 -22.77
CA LEU A 150 -29.94 8.26 -22.76
C LEU A 150 -29.40 8.56 -21.36
N TYR A 151 -28.14 8.93 -21.28
CA TYR A 151 -27.57 9.66 -20.15
C TYR A 151 -27.64 11.17 -20.39
N GLY A 152 -28.12 11.91 -19.42
CA GLY A 152 -28.18 13.37 -19.46
C GLY A 152 -29.12 13.93 -20.56
N LEU A 153 -28.63 14.89 -21.33
CA LEU A 153 -29.47 15.67 -22.27
C LEU A 153 -29.10 15.53 -23.75
N GLY A 154 -27.96 14.84 -24.05
CA GLY A 154 -27.50 14.74 -25.44
C GLY A 154 -26.27 13.90 -25.63
N LEU A 155 -25.71 13.95 -26.85
CA LEU A 155 -24.64 13.06 -27.28
C LEU A 155 -23.36 13.20 -26.43
N ALA A 156 -22.93 14.41 -26.08
CA ALA A 156 -21.76 14.62 -25.25
C ALA A 156 -21.92 13.99 -23.84
N ASP A 157 -23.11 14.14 -23.23
CA ASP A 157 -23.42 13.50 -21.94
C ASP A 157 -23.36 11.97 -22.04
N GLN A 158 -23.94 11.44 -23.13
CA GLN A 158 -23.94 9.99 -23.40
C GLN A 158 -22.52 9.41 -23.50
N LEU A 159 -21.65 10.05 -24.29
CA LEU A 159 -20.30 9.56 -24.56
C LEU A 159 -19.48 9.48 -23.27
N TRP A 160 -19.40 10.59 -22.53
CA TRP A 160 -18.63 10.64 -21.30
C TRP A 160 -19.21 9.75 -20.20
N ALA A 161 -20.57 9.67 -20.10
CA ALA A 161 -21.21 8.80 -19.12
C ALA A 161 -20.97 7.31 -19.39
N MET A 162 -21.01 6.87 -20.66
CA MET A 162 -20.68 5.49 -21.02
C MET A 162 -19.24 5.14 -20.68
N LEU A 163 -18.28 6.02 -20.98
CA LEU A 163 -16.86 5.84 -20.62
C LEU A 163 -16.69 5.77 -19.10
N ALA A 164 -17.32 6.68 -18.34
CA ALA A 164 -17.25 6.68 -16.88
C ALA A 164 -17.88 5.42 -16.27
N THR A 165 -19.06 5.00 -16.77
CA THR A 165 -19.74 3.77 -16.33
C THR A 165 -18.85 2.54 -16.56
N ALA A 166 -18.21 2.44 -17.73
CA ALA A 166 -17.27 1.37 -18.04
C ALA A 166 -16.02 1.40 -17.15
N ALA A 167 -15.45 2.60 -16.91
CA ALA A 167 -14.29 2.77 -16.03
C ALA A 167 -14.59 2.38 -14.57
N LEU A 168 -15.83 2.64 -14.11
CA LEU A 168 -16.34 2.16 -12.82
C LEU A 168 -16.50 0.64 -12.77
N GLY A 169 -16.28 -0.09 -13.90
CA GLY A 169 -16.52 -1.53 -14.05
C GLY A 169 -17.98 -1.92 -13.96
N GLN A 170 -18.85 -0.96 -14.11
CA GLN A 170 -20.28 -1.19 -14.21
C GLN A 170 -20.64 -1.56 -15.65
N GLU A 171 -21.64 -2.41 -15.83
CA GLU A 171 -22.15 -2.74 -17.14
C GLU A 171 -22.85 -1.53 -17.76
N VAL A 172 -22.36 -1.08 -18.92
CA VAL A 172 -23.08 -0.06 -19.69
C VAL A 172 -24.36 -0.70 -20.25
N PRO A 173 -25.56 -0.13 -19.95
CA PRO A 173 -26.80 -0.72 -20.42
C PRO A 173 -26.82 -0.85 -21.95
N GLN A 174 -27.27 -1.99 -22.48
CA GLN A 174 -27.38 -2.20 -23.94
C GLN A 174 -28.22 -1.10 -24.61
N ALA A 175 -29.29 -0.63 -23.95
CA ALA A 175 -30.13 0.48 -24.48
C ALA A 175 -29.31 1.78 -24.66
N ALA A 176 -28.27 2.01 -23.86
CA ALA A 176 -27.38 3.15 -24.02
C ALA A 176 -26.50 3.01 -25.28
N ALA A 177 -25.96 1.82 -25.53
CA ALA A 177 -25.23 1.54 -26.75
C ALA A 177 -26.12 1.62 -28.00
N ASP A 178 -27.35 1.10 -27.90
CA ASP A 178 -28.34 1.17 -28.99
C ASP A 178 -28.73 2.64 -29.29
N TRP A 179 -28.94 3.46 -28.25
CA TRP A 179 -29.21 4.87 -28.39
C TRP A 179 -28.06 5.59 -29.11
N LEU A 180 -26.80 5.33 -28.68
CA LEU A 180 -25.62 5.92 -29.29
C LEU A 180 -25.51 5.53 -30.79
N ALA A 181 -25.68 4.24 -31.10
CA ALA A 181 -25.62 3.75 -32.47
C ALA A 181 -26.69 4.43 -33.35
N ALA A 182 -27.87 4.74 -32.81
CA ALA A 182 -28.96 5.44 -33.52
C ALA A 182 -28.65 6.92 -33.82
N GLN A 183 -27.64 7.53 -33.14
CA GLN A 183 -27.24 8.92 -33.42
C GLN A 183 -26.25 9.03 -34.60
N GLN A 184 -25.69 7.92 -35.08
CA GLN A 184 -24.73 7.92 -36.19
C GLN A 184 -25.38 8.49 -37.46
N GLN A 185 -24.73 9.44 -38.11
CA GLN A 185 -25.20 10.06 -39.34
C GLN A 185 -24.91 9.15 -40.55
N ALA A 186 -25.56 9.48 -41.68
CA ALA A 186 -25.48 8.68 -42.93
C ALA A 186 -24.04 8.57 -43.51
N ASP A 187 -23.16 9.52 -43.17
CA ASP A 187 -21.75 9.49 -43.55
C ASP A 187 -20.86 8.63 -42.60
N GLY A 188 -21.43 8.09 -41.52
CA GLY A 188 -20.77 7.30 -40.49
C GLY A 188 -20.19 8.12 -39.36
N GLY A 189 -20.27 9.46 -39.41
CA GLY A 189 -19.80 10.34 -38.35
C GLY A 189 -20.85 10.64 -37.27
N PHE A 190 -20.41 11.36 -36.24
CA PHE A 190 -21.28 11.87 -35.14
C PHE A 190 -21.18 13.39 -35.02
N ASP A 191 -22.27 14.03 -34.60
CA ASP A 191 -22.38 15.47 -34.41
C ASP A 191 -22.94 15.79 -33.04
N ALA A 192 -22.07 16.16 -32.08
CA ALA A 192 -22.47 16.53 -30.73
C ALA A 192 -22.89 18.01 -30.61
N ALA A 193 -22.42 18.88 -31.51
CA ALA A 193 -22.61 20.33 -31.42
C ALA A 193 -23.66 20.88 -32.33
N GLY A 194 -24.24 20.09 -33.24
CA GLY A 194 -25.19 20.53 -34.25
C GLY A 194 -24.55 21.32 -35.40
N TRP A 195 -23.26 21.15 -35.64
CA TRP A 195 -22.47 21.87 -36.65
C TRP A 195 -22.02 20.95 -37.80
N GLY A 196 -22.50 19.71 -37.79
CA GLY A 196 -22.11 18.65 -38.72
C GLY A 196 -21.17 17.66 -38.04
N THR A 197 -21.04 16.49 -38.69
CA THR A 197 -20.17 15.40 -38.20
C THR A 197 -18.72 15.85 -38.10
N ASP A 198 -18.04 15.41 -37.04
CA ASP A 198 -16.65 15.74 -36.75
C ASP A 198 -15.85 14.53 -36.29
N THR A 199 -14.52 14.60 -36.42
CA THR A 199 -13.63 13.50 -36.14
C THR A 199 -13.47 13.25 -34.62
N ASP A 200 -13.52 14.32 -33.81
CA ASP A 200 -13.31 14.25 -32.34
C ASP A 200 -14.52 13.51 -31.70
N THR A 201 -15.75 13.92 -32.01
CA THR A 201 -16.99 13.28 -31.55
C THR A 201 -17.09 11.84 -32.05
N THR A 202 -16.69 11.58 -33.30
CA THR A 202 -16.74 10.22 -33.89
C THR A 202 -15.76 9.30 -33.23
N SER A 203 -14.56 9.77 -32.91
CA SER A 203 -13.53 8.99 -32.20
C SER A 203 -13.97 8.65 -30.77
N LEU A 204 -14.49 9.64 -30.04
CA LEU A 204 -15.02 9.42 -28.69
C LEU A 204 -16.23 8.46 -28.68
N ALA A 205 -17.07 8.48 -29.77
CA ALA A 205 -18.16 7.53 -29.91
C ALA A 205 -17.65 6.09 -30.14
N ILE A 206 -16.57 5.91 -30.90
CA ILE A 206 -15.91 4.61 -31.04
C ILE A 206 -15.38 4.11 -29.70
N GLU A 207 -14.67 4.97 -28.95
CA GLU A 207 -14.16 4.62 -27.63
C GLU A 207 -15.28 4.22 -26.66
N ALA A 208 -16.39 4.98 -26.62
CA ALA A 208 -17.53 4.68 -25.76
C ALA A 208 -18.22 3.35 -26.09
N MET A 209 -18.32 3.01 -27.39
CA MET A 209 -18.89 1.72 -27.82
C MET A 209 -17.98 0.54 -27.44
N VAL A 210 -16.69 0.69 -27.64
CA VAL A 210 -15.73 -0.35 -27.25
C VAL A 210 -15.69 -0.51 -25.73
N ALA A 211 -15.70 0.59 -24.98
CA ALA A 211 -15.79 0.56 -23.52
C ALA A 211 -17.08 -0.12 -23.02
N ALA A 212 -18.19 0.04 -23.76
CA ALA A 212 -19.44 -0.68 -23.54
C ALA A 212 -19.41 -2.16 -23.99
N ARG A 213 -18.22 -2.70 -24.27
CA ARG A 213 -17.99 -4.10 -24.73
C ARG A 213 -18.75 -4.47 -26.01
N GLN A 214 -19.09 -3.49 -26.86
CA GLN A 214 -19.63 -3.80 -28.16
C GLN A 214 -18.54 -4.31 -29.10
N PRO A 215 -18.83 -5.30 -29.96
CA PRO A 215 -17.82 -5.82 -30.89
C PRO A 215 -17.27 -4.72 -31.80
N VAL A 216 -15.94 -4.64 -31.96
CA VAL A 216 -15.30 -3.71 -32.91
C VAL A 216 -15.74 -3.92 -34.35
N THR A 217 -16.31 -5.09 -34.66
CA THR A 217 -16.92 -5.44 -35.95
C THR A 217 -18.39 -4.96 -36.09
N CYS A 218 -18.96 -4.31 -35.08
CA CYS A 218 -20.34 -3.80 -35.20
C CYS A 218 -20.41 -2.69 -36.25
N THR A 219 -21.60 -2.54 -36.86
CA THR A 219 -21.81 -1.59 -37.98
C THR A 219 -21.44 -0.16 -37.61
N MET A 220 -21.71 0.24 -36.37
CA MET A 220 -21.43 1.61 -35.89
C MET A 220 -19.92 1.88 -35.87
N VAL A 221 -19.11 1.00 -35.29
CA VAL A 221 -17.63 1.16 -35.23
C VAL A 221 -17.04 1.16 -36.63
N ILE A 222 -17.42 0.19 -37.46
CA ILE A 222 -16.93 0.10 -38.87
C ILE A 222 -17.28 1.37 -39.66
N SER A 223 -18.50 1.90 -39.52
CA SER A 223 -18.92 3.13 -40.21
C SER A 223 -18.15 4.35 -39.69
N GLY A 224 -17.93 4.42 -38.38
CA GLY A 224 -17.11 5.48 -37.76
C GLY A 224 -15.69 5.49 -38.27
N LEU A 225 -15.04 4.31 -38.34
CA LEU A 225 -13.70 4.15 -38.90
C LEU A 225 -13.63 4.55 -40.38
N ASN A 226 -14.64 4.23 -41.15
CA ASN A 226 -14.72 4.65 -42.56
C ASN A 226 -14.93 6.16 -42.69
N TYR A 227 -15.71 6.77 -41.78
CA TYR A 227 -15.84 8.22 -41.70
C TYR A 227 -14.47 8.86 -41.40
N LEU A 228 -13.77 8.43 -40.31
CA LEU A 228 -12.43 8.92 -39.98
C LEU A 228 -11.50 8.82 -41.20
N LYS A 229 -11.47 7.67 -41.87
CA LYS A 229 -10.64 7.48 -43.08
C LYS A 229 -10.99 8.50 -44.19
N SER A 230 -12.26 8.86 -44.35
CA SER A 230 -12.70 9.84 -45.33
C SER A 230 -12.27 11.27 -44.98
N GLN A 231 -12.03 11.55 -43.71
CA GLN A 231 -11.63 12.87 -43.21
C GLN A 231 -10.10 13.04 -43.17
N GLN A 232 -9.34 11.97 -43.33
CA GLN A 232 -7.88 12.00 -43.14
C GLN A 232 -7.19 12.98 -44.09
N SER A 233 -6.35 13.86 -43.53
CA SER A 233 -5.58 14.87 -44.25
C SER A 233 -4.51 14.27 -45.15
N PRO A 234 -4.07 14.96 -46.23
CA PRO A 234 -2.90 14.58 -47.01
C PRO A 234 -1.58 14.50 -46.22
N THR A 235 -1.51 15.10 -45.04
CA THR A 235 -0.39 15.05 -44.08
C THR A 235 -0.40 13.83 -43.18
N GLY A 236 -1.43 13.00 -43.28
CA GLY A 236 -1.60 11.81 -42.45
C GLY A 236 -2.52 12.00 -41.24
N GLY A 237 -2.63 13.22 -40.72
CA GLY A 237 -3.46 13.53 -39.56
C GLY A 237 -4.93 13.79 -39.86
N PHE A 238 -5.63 14.45 -38.94
CA PHE A 238 -7.06 14.68 -39.01
C PHE A 238 -7.40 16.14 -38.73
N PRO A 239 -8.26 16.77 -39.58
CA PRO A 239 -8.94 17.99 -39.20
C PRO A 239 -10.15 17.66 -38.32
N SER A 240 -10.68 18.60 -37.57
CA SER A 240 -11.98 18.41 -36.86
C SER A 240 -13.09 18.02 -37.84
N THR A 241 -13.16 18.71 -38.99
CA THR A 241 -13.98 18.32 -40.14
C THR A 241 -13.39 18.90 -41.42
N ASN A 242 -13.31 18.13 -42.47
CA ASN A 242 -12.80 18.59 -43.75
C ASN A 242 -13.74 19.59 -44.48
N VAL A 243 -14.97 19.75 -44.00
CA VAL A 243 -15.90 20.79 -44.50
C VAL A 243 -15.38 22.20 -44.25
N ARG A 244 -14.55 22.38 -43.20
CA ARG A 244 -13.93 23.67 -42.83
C ARG A 244 -12.51 23.84 -43.38
N GLY A 245 -11.96 22.82 -44.01
CA GLY A 245 -10.65 22.76 -44.61
C GLY A 245 -9.98 21.41 -44.33
N PRO A 246 -9.02 20.99 -45.18
CA PRO A 246 -8.34 19.71 -45.04
C PRO A 246 -7.18 19.77 -44.06
N ASP A 247 -6.91 20.90 -43.45
CA ASP A 247 -5.73 21.09 -42.58
C ASP A 247 -5.94 20.37 -41.23
N SER A 248 -5.07 19.44 -40.89
CA SER A 248 -5.09 18.74 -39.63
C SER A 248 -4.77 19.66 -38.47
N ASN A 249 -5.09 19.22 -37.29
CA ASN A 249 -4.67 19.84 -36.03
C ASN A 249 -4.32 18.78 -34.98
N ALA A 250 -3.55 19.17 -33.99
CA ALA A 250 -3.03 18.24 -32.96
C ALA A 250 -4.16 17.56 -32.18
N ASN A 251 -5.19 18.32 -31.74
CA ASN A 251 -6.31 17.76 -30.94
C ASN A 251 -7.08 16.70 -31.72
N SER A 252 -7.53 17.02 -32.95
CA SER A 252 -8.31 16.08 -33.76
C SER A 252 -7.49 14.89 -34.21
N THR A 253 -6.20 15.07 -34.51
CA THR A 253 -5.29 13.96 -34.80
C THR A 253 -5.13 13.07 -33.57
N ALA A 254 -4.95 13.65 -32.37
CA ALA A 254 -4.84 12.92 -31.12
C ALA A 254 -6.12 12.12 -30.78
N TYR A 255 -7.30 12.74 -30.83
CA TYR A 255 -8.58 12.04 -30.62
C TYR A 255 -8.79 10.92 -31.64
N SER A 256 -8.49 11.21 -32.93
CA SER A 256 -8.62 10.18 -33.95
C SER A 256 -7.69 8.98 -33.68
N MET A 257 -6.44 9.21 -33.29
CA MET A 257 -5.53 8.13 -32.91
C MET A 257 -6.06 7.31 -31.73
N GLN A 258 -6.65 7.93 -30.71
CA GLN A 258 -7.26 7.24 -29.56
C GLN A 258 -8.45 6.37 -30.02
N GLY A 259 -9.36 6.91 -30.84
CA GLY A 259 -10.49 6.15 -31.38
C GLY A 259 -10.05 4.98 -32.27
N LEU A 260 -8.98 5.15 -33.06
CA LEU A 260 -8.36 4.06 -33.84
C LEU A 260 -7.83 2.96 -32.91
N LEU A 261 -7.05 3.34 -31.90
CA LEU A 261 -6.46 2.42 -30.93
C LEU A 261 -7.55 1.66 -30.16
N ALA A 262 -8.62 2.34 -29.73
CA ALA A 262 -9.75 1.69 -29.06
C ALA A 262 -10.41 0.63 -29.94
N ALA A 263 -10.53 0.89 -31.25
CA ALA A 263 -11.07 -0.06 -32.20
C ALA A 263 -10.10 -1.19 -32.60
N GLY A 264 -8.87 -1.19 -32.05
CA GLY A 264 -7.85 -2.15 -32.41
C GLY A 264 -7.18 -1.87 -33.76
N GLU A 265 -7.29 -0.67 -34.31
CA GLU A 265 -6.61 -0.25 -35.54
C GLU A 265 -5.19 0.26 -35.20
N ASN A 266 -4.24 0.01 -36.12
CA ASN A 266 -2.90 0.57 -36.01
C ASN A 266 -2.81 1.93 -36.71
N PRO A 267 -2.66 3.08 -36.00
CA PRO A 267 -2.51 4.41 -36.60
C PRO A 267 -1.30 4.52 -37.55
N LEU A 268 -0.26 3.66 -37.36
CA LEU A 268 0.94 3.60 -38.21
C LEU A 268 0.78 2.63 -39.39
N GLY A 269 -0.35 1.93 -39.45
CA GLY A 269 -0.59 0.89 -40.47
C GLY A 269 -0.87 1.46 -41.89
N ALA A 270 -0.71 0.63 -42.89
CA ALA A 270 -0.92 1.01 -44.27
C ALA A 270 -2.32 1.60 -44.55
N ARG A 271 -3.36 1.19 -43.82
CA ARG A 271 -4.71 1.74 -43.93
C ARG A 271 -4.72 3.25 -43.62
N TRP A 272 -3.93 3.67 -42.63
CA TRP A 272 -3.92 5.06 -42.11
C TRP A 272 -2.72 5.86 -42.64
N THR A 273 -1.91 5.30 -43.52
CA THR A 273 -0.83 6.02 -44.23
C THR A 273 -1.38 6.71 -45.49
N VAL A 274 -1.13 8.02 -45.62
CA VAL A 274 -1.51 8.84 -46.76
C VAL A 274 -0.28 9.57 -47.27
N ASN A 275 0.07 9.42 -48.53
CA ASN A 275 1.27 10.00 -49.16
C ASN A 275 2.59 9.66 -48.43
N GLY A 276 2.62 8.55 -47.73
CA GLY A 276 3.78 8.10 -46.97
C GLY A 276 3.84 8.70 -45.53
N ALA A 277 2.86 9.51 -45.13
CA ALA A 277 2.76 10.05 -43.77
C ALA A 277 1.64 9.35 -42.98
N THR A 278 1.87 9.11 -41.69
CA THR A 278 0.93 8.50 -40.73
C THR A 278 0.31 9.58 -39.85
N PRO A 279 -0.73 9.25 -39.07
CA PRO A 279 -1.23 10.15 -38.02
C PRO A 279 -0.16 10.54 -36.99
N LEU A 280 0.79 9.64 -36.71
CA LEU A 280 1.93 9.93 -35.83
C LEU A 280 2.85 11.00 -36.40
N ASP A 281 3.23 10.86 -37.69
CA ASP A 281 4.10 11.85 -38.35
C ASP A 281 3.48 13.23 -38.32
N ASP A 282 2.16 13.30 -38.59
CA ASP A 282 1.40 14.55 -38.56
C ASP A 282 1.34 15.13 -37.14
N LEU A 283 1.02 14.31 -36.13
CA LEU A 283 0.97 14.74 -34.72
C LEU A 283 2.30 15.29 -34.24
N LEU A 284 3.40 14.59 -34.48
CA LEU A 284 4.76 15.02 -34.11
C LEU A 284 5.17 16.32 -34.82
N SER A 285 4.60 16.61 -36.02
CA SER A 285 4.90 17.86 -36.74
C SER A 285 4.40 19.12 -36.03
N PHE A 286 3.45 18.97 -35.07
CA PHE A 286 2.95 20.07 -34.23
C PHE A 286 3.80 20.30 -32.97
N GLN A 287 4.80 19.48 -32.68
CA GLN A 287 5.64 19.67 -31.50
C GLN A 287 6.64 20.82 -31.72
N SER A 288 6.62 21.79 -30.80
CA SER A 288 7.57 22.91 -30.80
C SER A 288 8.90 22.51 -30.16
N PRO A 289 9.98 23.26 -30.38
CA PRO A 289 11.27 22.99 -29.75
C PRO A 289 11.29 23.05 -28.22
N SER A 290 10.25 23.62 -27.59
CA SER A 290 10.09 23.59 -26.12
C SER A 290 9.56 22.23 -25.60
N GLY A 291 9.05 21.39 -26.50
CA GLY A 291 8.35 20.14 -26.20
C GLY A 291 6.83 20.25 -26.18
N ALA A 292 6.27 21.45 -26.17
CA ALA A 292 4.80 21.65 -26.27
C ALA A 292 4.27 21.28 -27.65
N PHE A 293 2.98 20.99 -27.72
CA PHE A 293 2.26 20.88 -28.99
C PHE A 293 1.48 22.16 -29.27
N GLU A 294 1.53 22.63 -30.51
CA GLU A 294 0.69 23.68 -31.01
C GLU A 294 -0.62 23.09 -31.52
N TRP A 295 -1.74 23.76 -31.35
CA TRP A 295 -3.02 23.33 -31.93
C TRP A 295 -2.91 23.17 -33.46
N GLN A 296 -2.31 24.13 -34.13
CA GLN A 296 -1.85 24.09 -35.52
C GLN A 296 -0.49 24.82 -35.61
N SER A 297 0.32 24.42 -36.60
CA SER A 297 1.67 24.98 -36.76
C SER A 297 1.64 26.53 -36.84
N GLY A 298 2.41 27.18 -35.97
CA GLY A 298 2.60 28.64 -35.93
C GLY A 298 1.51 29.43 -35.17
N ILE A 299 0.55 28.74 -34.50
CA ILE A 299 -0.47 29.40 -33.67
C ILE A 299 0.03 29.64 -32.24
N GLY A 300 1.00 28.83 -31.78
CA GLY A 300 1.58 28.91 -30.45
C GLY A 300 1.24 27.69 -29.59
N GLU A 301 2.03 27.52 -28.53
CA GLU A 301 1.95 26.40 -27.60
C GLU A 301 0.62 26.35 -26.86
N ASP A 302 0.00 25.18 -26.76
CA ASP A 302 -1.32 25.00 -26.17
C ASP A 302 -1.33 23.83 -25.18
N ILE A 303 -1.87 24.05 -23.98
CA ILE A 303 -1.91 23.05 -22.90
C ILE A 303 -2.79 21.86 -23.28
N VAL A 304 -3.98 22.11 -23.87
CA VAL A 304 -4.92 21.06 -24.23
C VAL A 304 -4.38 20.23 -25.40
N ALA A 305 -3.81 20.89 -26.42
CA ALA A 305 -3.17 20.19 -27.52
C ALA A 305 -1.99 19.34 -27.02
N THR A 306 -1.17 19.86 -26.11
CA THR A 306 -0.05 19.11 -25.53
C THR A 306 -0.53 17.90 -24.72
N ALA A 307 -1.53 18.09 -23.85
CA ALA A 307 -2.06 17.02 -23.01
C ALA A 307 -2.70 15.90 -23.85
N GLN A 308 -3.55 16.25 -24.81
CA GLN A 308 -4.20 15.26 -25.67
C GLN A 308 -3.21 14.53 -26.59
N SER A 309 -2.18 15.24 -27.08
CA SER A 309 -1.10 14.62 -27.85
C SER A 309 -0.32 13.59 -27.03
N ILE A 310 0.01 13.86 -25.75
CA ILE A 310 0.63 12.90 -24.86
C ILE A 310 -0.22 11.64 -24.72
N THR A 311 -1.52 11.78 -24.45
CA THR A 311 -2.44 10.65 -24.30
C THR A 311 -2.48 9.79 -25.57
N ALA A 312 -2.52 10.40 -26.76
CA ALA A 312 -2.47 9.68 -28.02
C ALA A 312 -1.12 9.00 -28.28
N LEU A 313 0.01 9.71 -28.01
CA LEU A 313 1.36 9.19 -28.19
C LEU A 313 1.68 8.02 -27.25
N THR A 314 1.06 7.98 -26.06
CA THR A 314 1.21 6.85 -25.15
C THR A 314 0.40 5.62 -25.58
N GLY A 315 -0.42 5.72 -26.62
CA GLY A 315 -1.19 4.59 -27.15
C GLY A 315 -2.31 4.12 -26.25
N ARG A 316 -2.77 4.96 -25.31
CA ARG A 316 -3.81 4.62 -24.32
C ARG A 316 -5.12 5.34 -24.62
N PRO A 317 -6.12 4.68 -25.23
CA PRO A 317 -7.44 5.25 -25.39
C PRO A 317 -8.19 5.36 -24.04
N LEU A 318 -9.21 6.21 -23.99
CA LEU A 318 -10.11 6.27 -22.85
C LEU A 318 -11.07 5.04 -22.85
N PRO A 319 -11.53 4.58 -21.69
CA PRO A 319 -11.20 5.10 -20.35
C PRO A 319 -9.85 4.57 -19.86
N LEU A 320 -9.04 5.43 -19.28
CA LEU A 320 -7.85 5.00 -18.56
C LEU A 320 -8.31 4.21 -17.32
N GLN A 321 -7.78 2.99 -17.15
CA GLN A 321 -8.19 2.13 -16.03
C GLN A 321 -7.41 2.52 -14.78
N GLY A 322 -8.13 2.77 -13.68
CA GLY A 322 -7.57 2.96 -12.36
C GLY A 322 -7.12 1.61 -11.77
N HIS A 323 -5.83 1.47 -11.47
CA HIS A 323 -5.28 0.26 -10.86
C HIS A 323 -5.83 0.09 -9.43
N ARG A 324 -5.98 1.18 -8.71
CA ARG A 324 -6.53 1.21 -7.34
C ARG A 324 -7.97 0.70 -7.30
N LEU A 325 -8.81 1.11 -8.25
CA LEU A 325 -10.19 0.64 -8.30
C LEU A 325 -10.27 -0.89 -8.52
N ALA A 326 -9.40 -1.43 -9.38
CA ALA A 326 -9.32 -2.88 -9.58
C ALA A 326 -8.86 -3.59 -8.29
N ALA A 327 -7.87 -3.04 -7.58
CA ALA A 327 -7.42 -3.57 -6.29
C ALA A 327 -8.55 -3.53 -5.24
N MET A 328 -9.31 -2.43 -5.14
CA MET A 328 -10.42 -2.29 -4.18
C MET A 328 -11.55 -3.29 -4.44
N ARG A 329 -11.87 -3.58 -5.71
CA ARG A 329 -12.83 -4.64 -6.05
C ARG A 329 -12.33 -6.02 -5.67
N GLY A 330 -11.03 -6.29 -5.89
CA GLY A 330 -10.39 -7.52 -5.44
C GLY A 330 -10.48 -7.67 -3.93
N LEU A 331 -10.28 -6.58 -3.19
CA LEU A 331 -10.37 -6.55 -1.73
C LEU A 331 -11.80 -6.83 -1.24
N GLU A 332 -12.82 -6.22 -1.86
CA GLU A 332 -14.22 -6.47 -1.51
C GLU A 332 -14.62 -7.91 -1.79
N TRP A 333 -14.21 -8.47 -2.93
CA TRP A 333 -14.42 -9.88 -3.20
C TRP A 333 -13.71 -10.78 -2.18
N LEU A 334 -12.44 -10.45 -1.83
CA LEU A 334 -11.65 -11.20 -0.84
C LEU A 334 -12.33 -11.23 0.52
N ARG A 335 -12.99 -10.15 0.94
CA ARG A 335 -13.77 -10.10 2.20
C ARG A 335 -14.83 -11.20 2.27
N GLY A 336 -15.47 -11.53 1.14
CA GLY A 336 -16.42 -12.63 1.03
C GLY A 336 -15.80 -14.04 1.07
N GLN A 337 -14.46 -14.16 0.99
CA GLN A 337 -13.76 -15.45 1.01
C GLN A 337 -13.26 -15.86 2.39
N GLN A 338 -13.39 -14.99 3.40
CA GLN A 338 -12.94 -15.29 4.75
C GLN A 338 -13.74 -16.44 5.36
N SER A 339 -13.03 -17.45 5.87
CA SER A 339 -13.63 -18.62 6.53
C SER A 339 -14.08 -18.30 7.97
N ASP A 340 -14.95 -19.13 8.53
CA ASP A 340 -15.44 -18.97 9.91
C ASP A 340 -14.31 -18.97 10.95
N ASP A 341 -13.16 -19.61 10.69
CA ASP A 341 -11.99 -19.62 11.56
C ASP A 341 -11.13 -18.34 11.46
N GLY A 342 -11.57 -17.34 10.71
CA GLY A 342 -10.88 -16.06 10.47
C GLY A 342 -9.87 -16.12 9.31
N GLY A 343 -9.47 -17.29 8.83
CA GLY A 343 -8.45 -17.47 7.81
C GLY A 343 -8.97 -17.46 6.37
N PHE A 344 -8.04 -17.63 5.44
CA PHE A 344 -8.29 -17.78 4.00
C PHE A 344 -7.80 -19.16 3.49
N GLY A 345 -7.95 -20.20 4.32
CA GLY A 345 -7.61 -21.59 4.02
C GLY A 345 -6.30 -22.04 4.65
N THR A 346 -5.14 -21.58 4.18
CA THR A 346 -3.84 -21.98 4.75
C THR A 346 -3.14 -20.79 5.45
N PRO A 347 -2.19 -21.05 6.38
CA PRO A 347 -1.41 -19.96 6.99
C PRO A 347 -0.65 -19.09 5.98
N ASP A 348 -0.09 -19.69 4.91
CA ASP A 348 0.59 -18.93 3.84
C ASP A 348 -0.40 -18.03 3.08
N LEU A 349 -1.55 -18.55 2.72
CA LEU A 349 -2.58 -17.79 1.99
C LEU A 349 -3.20 -16.70 2.88
N THR A 350 -3.42 -16.97 4.16
CA THR A 350 -3.90 -15.98 5.14
C THR A 350 -2.85 -14.89 5.36
N SER A 351 -1.56 -15.23 5.41
CA SER A 351 -0.49 -14.22 5.49
C SER A 351 -0.48 -13.30 4.26
N ARG A 352 -0.70 -13.85 3.06
CA ARG A 352 -0.82 -13.04 1.83
C ARG A 352 -2.07 -12.17 1.83
N ALA A 353 -3.19 -12.69 2.34
CA ALA A 353 -4.41 -11.90 2.49
C ALA A 353 -4.22 -10.72 3.44
N ILE A 354 -3.53 -10.91 4.56
CA ILE A 354 -3.14 -9.83 5.47
C ILE A 354 -2.31 -8.78 4.73
N LEU A 355 -1.31 -9.20 3.96
CA LEU A 355 -0.48 -8.28 3.17
C LEU A 355 -1.29 -7.52 2.10
N ALA A 356 -2.33 -8.12 1.54
CA ALA A 356 -3.24 -7.45 0.60
C ALA A 356 -4.16 -6.43 1.31
N ILE A 357 -4.68 -6.78 2.48
CA ILE A 357 -5.52 -5.93 3.32
C ILE A 357 -4.72 -4.69 3.78
N THR A 358 -3.52 -4.91 4.31
CA THR A 358 -2.63 -3.81 4.76
C THR A 358 -2.15 -2.93 3.61
N ALA A 359 -1.90 -3.50 2.43
CA ALA A 359 -1.57 -2.74 1.23
C ALA A 359 -2.69 -1.77 0.84
N ALA A 360 -3.95 -2.15 1.07
CA ALA A 360 -5.11 -1.30 0.83
C ALA A 360 -5.35 -0.24 1.94
N GLY A 361 -4.50 -0.23 2.98
CA GLY A 361 -4.64 0.67 4.13
C GLY A 361 -5.70 0.23 5.13
N GLU A 362 -6.18 -1.02 5.05
CA GLU A 362 -7.12 -1.58 6.02
C GLU A 362 -6.37 -2.39 7.10
N GLU A 363 -6.99 -2.45 8.29
CA GLU A 363 -6.41 -3.17 9.43
C GLU A 363 -6.98 -4.61 9.48
N PRO A 364 -6.14 -5.66 9.36
CA PRO A 364 -6.60 -7.05 9.36
C PRO A 364 -7.33 -7.48 10.64
N SER A 365 -7.03 -6.87 11.79
CA SER A 365 -7.71 -7.16 13.06
C SER A 365 -9.17 -6.70 13.08
N THR A 366 -9.59 -5.85 12.13
CA THR A 366 -10.99 -5.41 11.97
C THR A 366 -11.81 -6.31 11.06
N TRP A 367 -11.15 -7.20 10.31
CA TRP A 367 -11.82 -8.15 9.43
C TRP A 367 -12.33 -9.34 10.24
N MET A 368 -13.60 -9.33 10.60
CA MET A 368 -14.20 -10.34 11.47
C MET A 368 -15.03 -11.33 10.67
N SER A 369 -14.75 -12.62 10.85
CA SER A 369 -15.57 -13.72 10.34
C SER A 369 -16.95 -13.79 11.03
N GLY A 370 -17.83 -14.63 10.54
CA GLY A 370 -19.13 -14.90 11.19
C GLY A 370 -19.02 -15.41 12.64
N THR A 371 -17.85 -15.90 13.05
CA THR A 371 -17.53 -16.35 14.42
C THR A 371 -16.68 -15.35 15.20
N CYS A 372 -16.51 -14.13 14.66
CA CYS A 372 -15.73 -13.04 15.26
C CYS A 372 -14.23 -13.35 15.44
N LEU A 373 -13.66 -14.06 14.49
CA LEU A 373 -12.21 -14.30 14.41
C LEU A 373 -11.64 -13.51 13.23
N SER A 374 -10.54 -12.81 13.48
CA SER A 374 -9.79 -12.08 12.46
C SER A 374 -8.74 -12.97 11.77
N PRO A 375 -8.14 -12.54 10.64
CA PRO A 375 -7.00 -13.21 10.04
C PRO A 375 -5.80 -13.34 10.99
N LEU A 376 -5.62 -12.39 11.90
CA LEU A 376 -4.57 -12.46 12.92
C LEU A 376 -4.87 -13.53 13.97
N ASP A 377 -6.12 -13.63 14.47
CA ASP A 377 -6.53 -14.71 15.38
C ASP A 377 -6.28 -16.10 14.74
N TYR A 378 -6.55 -16.24 13.44
CA TYR A 378 -6.24 -17.47 12.71
C TYR A 378 -4.73 -17.75 12.71
N LEU A 379 -3.88 -16.78 12.35
CA LEU A 379 -2.43 -16.98 12.35
C LEU A 379 -1.88 -17.26 13.75
N GLU A 380 -2.42 -16.65 14.80
CA GLU A 380 -2.04 -16.97 16.18
C GLU A 380 -2.29 -18.43 16.50
N SER A 381 -3.44 -18.99 16.07
CA SER A 381 -3.76 -20.40 16.24
C SER A 381 -2.79 -21.34 15.50
N LYS A 382 -2.10 -20.82 14.47
CA LYS A 382 -1.20 -21.53 13.55
C LYS A 382 0.28 -21.24 13.75
N VAL A 383 0.63 -20.47 14.75
CA VAL A 383 2.02 -20.04 15.01
C VAL A 383 3.03 -21.20 15.12
N ASN A 384 2.55 -22.42 15.46
CA ASN A 384 3.40 -23.63 15.55
C ASN A 384 3.54 -24.39 14.22
N GLU A 385 2.86 -23.96 13.16
CA GLU A 385 2.92 -24.58 11.82
C GLU A 385 4.01 -23.95 10.92
N MET A 386 4.85 -23.06 11.47
CA MET A 386 6.03 -22.49 10.81
C MET A 386 7.16 -23.52 10.81
N ASP A 387 7.13 -24.47 9.90
CA ASP A 387 8.09 -25.58 9.81
C ASP A 387 9.22 -25.36 8.78
N THR A 388 9.16 -24.25 8.00
CA THR A 388 10.20 -23.83 7.06
C THR A 388 10.50 -22.33 7.20
N ALA A 389 11.71 -21.94 6.77
CA ALA A 389 12.15 -20.54 6.82
C ALA A 389 11.24 -19.61 6.00
N GLY A 390 10.76 -20.06 4.84
CA GLY A 390 9.86 -19.27 4.00
C GLY A 390 8.48 -19.06 4.59
N LYS A 391 7.88 -20.11 5.20
CA LYS A 391 6.60 -19.97 5.90
C LYS A 391 6.72 -19.03 7.09
N ALA A 392 7.80 -19.17 7.88
CA ALA A 392 8.08 -18.28 9.00
C ALA A 392 8.28 -16.84 8.52
N GLY A 393 9.08 -16.64 7.46
CA GLY A 393 9.33 -15.33 6.87
C GLY A 393 8.07 -14.67 6.32
N ARG A 394 7.17 -15.43 5.69
CA ARG A 394 5.89 -14.91 5.18
C ARG A 394 4.95 -14.50 6.32
N MET A 395 4.82 -15.34 7.35
CA MET A 395 4.03 -15.01 8.53
C MET A 395 4.58 -13.78 9.23
N LEU A 396 5.90 -13.68 9.37
CA LEU A 396 6.56 -12.53 9.99
C LEU A 396 6.30 -11.24 9.20
N GLN A 397 6.35 -11.28 7.86
CA GLN A 397 5.97 -10.15 7.01
C GLN A 397 4.52 -9.71 7.26
N ALA A 398 3.57 -10.65 7.33
CA ALA A 398 2.16 -10.34 7.55
C ALA A 398 1.92 -9.70 8.92
N ILE A 399 2.58 -10.20 9.97
CA ILE A 399 2.46 -9.66 11.33
C ILE A 399 3.11 -8.27 11.41
N ALA A 400 4.27 -8.09 10.79
CA ALA A 400 4.97 -6.81 10.78
C ALA A 400 4.27 -5.73 9.91
N ALA A 401 3.47 -6.14 8.93
CA ALA A 401 2.66 -5.24 8.11
C ALA A 401 1.34 -4.84 8.80
N SER A 402 0.88 -5.64 9.75
CA SER A 402 -0.31 -5.38 10.57
C SER A 402 0.12 -4.78 11.92
N SER A 403 -0.84 -4.48 12.78
CA SER A 403 -0.56 -3.98 14.14
C SER A 403 -0.09 -5.08 15.11
N GLY A 404 0.23 -6.29 14.61
CA GLY A 404 0.70 -7.42 15.41
C GLY A 404 2.14 -7.23 15.90
N ASN A 405 2.42 -7.71 17.12
CA ASN A 405 3.77 -7.66 17.68
C ASN A 405 4.55 -8.94 17.37
N PRO A 406 5.62 -8.90 16.53
CA PRO A 406 6.39 -10.08 16.17
C PRO A 406 7.16 -10.70 17.34
N TYR A 407 7.43 -9.93 18.41
CA TYR A 407 8.16 -10.41 19.60
C TYR A 407 7.27 -11.16 20.60
N SER A 408 5.94 -11.10 20.45
CA SER A 408 5.00 -11.74 21.38
C SER A 408 3.75 -12.31 20.71
N PHE A 409 3.81 -12.66 19.43
CA PHE A 409 2.65 -13.12 18.65
C PHE A 409 2.29 -14.58 19.00
N GLY A 410 1.00 -14.84 19.34
CA GLY A 410 0.54 -16.17 19.74
C GLY A 410 1.31 -16.73 20.93
N GLY A 411 1.78 -15.90 21.84
CA GLY A 411 2.57 -16.28 23.00
C GLY A 411 3.99 -16.74 22.69
N ARG A 412 4.52 -16.39 21.51
CA ARG A 412 5.90 -16.72 21.07
C ARG A 412 6.63 -15.47 20.56
N ASN A 413 7.92 -15.41 20.82
CA ASN A 413 8.82 -14.53 20.06
C ASN A 413 9.12 -15.20 18.70
N LEU A 414 8.61 -14.64 17.63
CA LEU A 414 8.79 -15.20 16.28
C LEU A 414 10.22 -15.02 15.78
N ILE A 415 10.92 -13.98 16.23
CA ILE A 415 12.31 -13.72 15.87
C ILE A 415 13.21 -14.82 16.42
N ASP A 416 13.03 -15.21 17.71
CA ASP A 416 13.77 -16.33 18.31
C ASP A 416 13.51 -17.66 17.60
N ALA A 417 12.25 -17.92 17.22
CA ALA A 417 11.90 -19.11 16.45
C ALA A 417 12.60 -19.13 15.09
N PHE A 418 12.78 -17.95 14.50
CA PHE A 418 13.37 -17.74 13.18
C PHE A 418 14.87 -18.06 13.14
N THR A 419 15.60 -17.74 14.20
CA THR A 419 17.05 -18.03 14.31
C THR A 419 17.39 -19.51 14.16
N SER A 420 16.44 -20.41 14.47
CA SER A 420 16.63 -21.86 14.33
C SER A 420 16.77 -22.34 12.87
N PHE A 421 16.33 -21.56 11.90
CA PHE A 421 16.45 -21.86 10.47
C PHE A 421 17.75 -21.36 9.85
N TYR A 422 18.50 -20.48 10.54
CA TYR A 422 19.70 -19.87 9.99
C TYR A 422 20.96 -20.66 10.32
N ASP A 423 21.75 -20.98 9.28
CA ASP A 423 23.10 -21.55 9.43
C ASP A 423 24.16 -20.45 9.21
N PRO A 424 24.83 -19.95 10.23
CA PRO A 424 25.82 -18.88 10.10
C PRO A 424 27.10 -19.32 9.36
N ILE A 425 27.34 -20.63 9.17
CA ILE A 425 28.52 -21.12 8.44
C ILE A 425 28.29 -21.01 6.93
N THR A 426 27.10 -21.35 6.48
CA THR A 426 26.73 -21.30 5.06
C THR A 426 26.03 -20.01 4.66
N GLY A 427 25.59 -19.20 5.60
CA GLY A 427 24.78 -17.99 5.37
C GLY A 427 23.36 -18.29 4.92
N ARG A 428 22.82 -19.50 5.12
CA ARG A 428 21.53 -19.92 4.58
C ARG A 428 20.46 -20.04 5.64
N PHE A 429 19.23 -19.70 5.25
CA PHE A 429 18.00 -19.97 6.01
C PHE A 429 17.37 -21.32 5.64
N ASP A 430 17.91 -22.03 4.67
CA ASP A 430 17.45 -23.35 4.23
C ASP A 430 18.61 -24.30 3.98
N SER A 431 18.46 -25.58 4.39
CA SER A 431 19.51 -26.58 4.25
C SER A 431 19.70 -27.09 2.82
N GLU A 432 18.68 -26.94 1.94
CA GLU A 432 18.65 -27.50 0.59
C GLU A 432 19.07 -26.50 -0.50
N GLY A 433 19.26 -25.22 -0.15
CA GLY A 433 19.63 -24.16 -1.10
C GLY A 433 18.45 -23.60 -1.89
N ASN A 434 17.27 -23.62 -1.30
CA ASN A 434 16.05 -23.06 -1.86
C ASN A 434 16.09 -21.53 -1.81
N ILE A 435 16.22 -20.89 -2.96
CA ILE A 435 16.27 -19.42 -3.12
C ILE A 435 14.97 -18.77 -2.61
N TRP A 436 13.82 -19.40 -2.90
CA TRP A 436 12.52 -18.90 -2.50
C TRP A 436 12.35 -18.81 -0.98
N GLU A 437 12.67 -19.90 -0.27
CA GLU A 437 12.63 -19.95 1.19
C GLU A 437 13.59 -18.92 1.81
N HIS A 438 14.79 -18.82 1.25
CA HIS A 438 15.83 -17.91 1.73
C HIS A 438 15.43 -16.42 1.55
N ALA A 439 14.92 -16.06 0.36
CA ALA A 439 14.49 -14.68 0.08
C ALA A 439 13.31 -14.26 0.97
N LEU A 440 12.31 -15.13 1.17
CA LEU A 440 11.20 -14.88 2.09
C LEU A 440 11.67 -14.70 3.54
N ALA A 441 12.67 -15.47 3.94
CA ALA A 441 13.29 -15.36 5.25
C ALA A 441 13.95 -13.99 5.47
N MET A 442 14.77 -13.54 4.51
CA MET A 442 15.39 -12.22 4.55
C MET A 442 14.36 -11.10 4.62
N MET A 443 13.30 -11.19 3.80
CA MET A 443 12.21 -10.21 3.80
C MET A 443 11.45 -10.20 5.13
N GLY A 444 11.25 -11.35 5.77
CA GLY A 444 10.62 -11.45 7.08
C GLY A 444 11.41 -10.71 8.17
N LEU A 445 12.72 -10.93 8.23
CA LEU A 445 13.59 -10.19 9.16
C LEU A 445 13.55 -8.68 8.87
N ALA A 446 13.72 -8.29 7.61
CA ALA A 446 13.66 -6.89 7.23
C ALA A 446 12.31 -6.23 7.57
N ALA A 447 11.20 -6.97 7.45
CA ALA A 447 9.87 -6.50 7.85
C ALA A 447 9.81 -6.20 9.36
N ALA A 448 10.39 -7.06 10.17
CA ALA A 448 10.44 -6.93 11.64
C ALA A 448 11.58 -6.00 12.13
N TRP A 449 12.25 -5.25 11.24
CA TRP A 449 13.37 -4.36 11.55
C TRP A 449 14.61 -5.09 12.10
N GLU A 450 14.67 -6.41 11.90
CA GLU A 450 15.84 -7.18 12.28
C GLU A 450 16.94 -7.06 11.23
N THR A 451 18.18 -7.11 11.69
CA THR A 451 19.33 -7.07 10.78
C THR A 451 19.40 -8.37 9.98
N VAL A 452 19.31 -8.27 8.65
CA VAL A 452 19.56 -9.41 7.77
C VAL A 452 21.04 -9.74 7.79
N PRO A 453 21.45 -10.99 8.13
CA PRO A 453 22.86 -11.35 8.18
C PRO A 453 23.59 -11.10 6.85
N THR A 454 24.79 -10.51 6.91
CA THR A 454 25.60 -10.19 5.72
C THR A 454 25.95 -11.41 4.89
N GLU A 455 26.14 -12.57 5.54
CA GLU A 455 26.40 -13.86 4.91
C GLU A 455 25.16 -14.35 4.13
N ALA A 456 23.96 -14.07 4.62
CA ALA A 456 22.71 -14.41 3.92
C ALA A 456 22.56 -13.57 2.64
N VAL A 457 22.83 -12.28 2.71
CA VAL A 457 22.87 -11.39 1.53
C VAL A 457 23.91 -11.86 0.52
N ALA A 458 25.13 -12.18 1.00
CA ALA A 458 26.20 -12.67 0.15
C ALA A 458 25.86 -14.00 -0.53
N TRP A 459 25.23 -14.93 0.19
CA TRP A 459 24.81 -16.20 -0.37
C TRP A 459 23.77 -16.00 -1.48
N LEU A 460 22.73 -15.17 -1.27
CA LEU A 460 21.71 -14.89 -2.28
C LEU A 460 22.34 -14.30 -3.54
N LYS A 461 23.28 -13.35 -3.41
CA LYS A 461 24.01 -12.77 -4.56
C LYS A 461 24.80 -13.82 -5.34
N THR A 462 25.42 -14.80 -4.68
CA THR A 462 26.16 -15.87 -5.36
C THR A 462 25.24 -16.85 -6.10
N GLY A 463 23.95 -16.87 -5.80
CA GLY A 463 22.93 -17.66 -6.48
C GLY A 463 22.46 -17.09 -7.81
N GLN A 464 22.87 -15.85 -8.16
CA GLN A 464 22.50 -15.23 -9.44
C GLN A 464 23.15 -15.95 -10.61
N ASN A 465 22.36 -16.34 -11.60
CA ASN A 465 22.81 -16.98 -12.82
C ASN A 465 23.45 -15.98 -13.80
N ASN A 466 24.16 -16.51 -14.81
CA ASN A 466 24.85 -15.68 -15.81
C ASN A 466 23.91 -14.82 -16.68
N ASP A 467 22.64 -15.15 -16.75
CA ASP A 467 21.61 -14.38 -17.45
C ASP A 467 21.04 -13.22 -16.61
N GLY A 468 21.49 -13.09 -15.36
CA GLY A 468 21.06 -12.08 -14.42
C GLY A 468 19.88 -12.49 -13.53
N GLY A 469 19.23 -13.63 -13.76
CA GLY A 469 18.10 -14.12 -12.97
C GLY A 469 18.50 -15.09 -11.87
N TRP A 470 17.50 -15.55 -11.10
CA TRP A 470 17.61 -16.67 -10.15
C TRP A 470 16.57 -17.73 -10.47
N GLY A 471 16.93 -19.00 -10.29
CA GLY A 471 15.99 -20.10 -10.25
C GLY A 471 15.43 -20.32 -8.84
N TRP A 472 14.45 -21.22 -8.70
CA TRP A 472 13.82 -21.54 -7.42
C TRP A 472 14.79 -22.10 -6.37
N ALA A 473 15.90 -22.68 -6.83
CA ALA A 473 17.02 -23.13 -5.99
C ALA A 473 18.34 -22.90 -6.71
N ALA A 474 19.45 -22.88 -5.94
CA ALA A 474 20.78 -22.66 -6.46
C ALA A 474 21.16 -23.68 -7.53
N GLY A 475 21.57 -23.20 -8.71
CA GLY A 475 21.95 -24.02 -9.86
C GLY A 475 20.81 -24.47 -10.79
N PHE A 476 19.57 -24.02 -10.54
CA PHE A 476 18.44 -24.17 -11.46
C PHE A 476 18.37 -22.99 -12.42
N ASP A 477 17.73 -23.21 -13.58
CA ASP A 477 17.50 -22.15 -14.56
C ASP A 477 16.67 -21.01 -13.96
N SER A 478 16.94 -19.79 -14.41
CA SER A 478 16.26 -18.58 -13.91
C SER A 478 14.79 -18.57 -14.26
N ASP A 479 13.97 -18.08 -13.31
CA ASP A 479 12.55 -17.80 -13.50
C ASP A 479 12.20 -16.40 -12.99
N THR A 480 11.07 -15.86 -13.44
CA THR A 480 10.68 -14.48 -13.17
C THR A 480 10.32 -14.27 -11.70
N ASN A 481 9.67 -15.25 -11.07
CA ASN A 481 9.18 -15.16 -9.70
C ASN A 481 10.34 -15.21 -8.71
N SER A 482 11.25 -16.17 -8.86
CA SER A 482 12.46 -16.29 -8.02
C SER A 482 13.38 -15.08 -8.18
N THR A 483 13.51 -14.56 -9.41
CA THR A 483 14.29 -13.36 -9.70
C THR A 483 13.69 -12.13 -9.00
N SER A 484 12.39 -11.92 -9.13
CA SER A 484 11.72 -10.76 -8.52
C SER A 484 11.72 -10.82 -7.01
N LEU A 485 11.54 -12.01 -6.42
CA LEU A 485 11.60 -12.20 -4.98
C LEU A 485 13.02 -11.94 -4.44
N SER A 486 14.06 -12.38 -5.18
CA SER A 486 15.46 -12.10 -4.84
C SER A 486 15.78 -10.61 -4.89
N VAL A 487 15.26 -9.87 -5.88
CA VAL A 487 15.37 -8.41 -5.95
C VAL A 487 14.74 -7.76 -4.73
N GLN A 488 13.51 -8.12 -4.38
CA GLN A 488 12.82 -7.58 -3.20
C GLN A 488 13.62 -7.86 -1.92
N ALA A 489 14.12 -9.08 -1.73
CA ALA A 489 14.90 -9.48 -0.56
C ALA A 489 16.23 -8.73 -0.44
N LEU A 490 16.95 -8.55 -1.56
CA LEU A 490 18.22 -7.81 -1.58
C LEU A 490 18.02 -6.34 -1.27
N VAL A 491 17.04 -5.70 -1.91
CA VAL A 491 16.73 -4.28 -1.64
C VAL A 491 16.25 -4.09 -0.20
N ALA A 492 15.41 -4.97 0.32
CA ALA A 492 14.98 -4.95 1.72
C ALA A 492 16.15 -5.10 2.72
N ALA A 493 17.22 -5.82 2.32
CA ALA A 493 18.46 -5.95 3.08
C ALA A 493 19.47 -4.81 2.86
N GLY A 494 19.08 -3.75 2.12
CA GLY A 494 19.91 -2.55 1.90
C GLY A 494 20.81 -2.60 0.66
N GLU A 495 20.60 -3.53 -0.27
CA GLU A 495 21.29 -3.51 -1.57
C GLU A 495 20.81 -2.32 -2.39
N SER A 496 21.75 -1.58 -2.99
CA SER A 496 21.39 -0.44 -3.84
C SER A 496 20.69 -0.88 -5.12
N SER A 497 19.63 -0.15 -5.51
CA SER A 497 18.88 -0.40 -6.74
C SER A 497 19.72 -0.20 -8.02
N ASP A 498 20.81 0.54 -7.96
CA ASP A 498 21.78 0.75 -9.06
C ASP A 498 22.94 -0.25 -9.04
N SER A 499 22.94 -1.23 -8.12
CA SER A 499 23.98 -2.26 -8.08
C SER A 499 23.92 -3.18 -9.31
N VAL A 500 25.08 -3.70 -9.70
CA VAL A 500 25.19 -4.62 -10.87
C VAL A 500 24.25 -5.81 -10.74
N VAL A 501 24.06 -6.33 -9.52
CA VAL A 501 23.18 -7.47 -9.24
C VAL A 501 21.73 -7.13 -9.55
N ILE A 502 21.23 -5.99 -9.10
CA ILE A 502 19.85 -5.55 -9.35
C ILE A 502 19.66 -5.20 -10.83
N LEU A 503 20.57 -4.43 -11.45
CA LEU A 503 20.47 -4.07 -12.87
C LEU A 503 20.50 -5.29 -13.80
N SER A 504 21.27 -6.32 -13.45
CA SER A 504 21.28 -7.59 -14.20
C SER A 504 19.94 -8.32 -14.08
N ALA A 505 19.32 -8.33 -12.90
CA ALA A 505 18.00 -8.89 -12.68
C ALA A 505 16.92 -8.17 -13.49
N LEU A 506 16.94 -6.83 -13.49
CA LEU A 506 16.01 -6.03 -14.30
C LEU A 506 16.17 -6.32 -15.79
N THR A 507 17.41 -6.52 -16.27
CA THR A 507 17.68 -6.88 -17.66
C THR A 507 17.10 -8.26 -17.99
N TYR A 508 17.26 -9.26 -17.11
CA TYR A 508 16.63 -10.57 -17.26
C TYR A 508 15.10 -10.46 -17.33
N LEU A 509 14.48 -9.76 -16.37
CA LEU A 509 13.03 -9.56 -16.31
C LEU A 509 12.50 -8.86 -17.57
N ALA A 510 13.21 -7.84 -18.08
CA ALA A 510 12.83 -7.17 -19.33
C ALA A 510 12.79 -8.13 -20.53
N GLY A 511 13.69 -9.11 -20.57
CA GLY A 511 13.70 -10.19 -21.59
C GLY A 511 12.53 -11.18 -21.45
N GLN A 512 11.95 -11.29 -20.26
CA GLN A 512 10.84 -12.21 -19.98
C GLN A 512 9.45 -11.59 -20.22
N GLN A 513 9.34 -10.26 -20.28
CA GLN A 513 8.05 -9.59 -20.48
C GLN A 513 7.43 -9.95 -21.83
N ASN A 514 6.16 -10.34 -21.84
CA ASN A 514 5.39 -10.65 -23.03
C ASN A 514 4.87 -9.38 -23.74
N SER A 515 4.44 -9.53 -24.98
CA SER A 515 3.87 -8.43 -25.77
C SER A 515 2.56 -7.86 -25.19
N ASP A 516 1.85 -8.63 -24.37
CA ASP A 516 0.64 -8.20 -23.64
C ASP A 516 0.95 -7.40 -22.36
N GLY A 517 2.23 -7.08 -22.12
CA GLY A 517 2.71 -6.35 -20.94
C GLY A 517 2.95 -7.21 -19.71
N GLY A 518 2.39 -8.40 -19.64
CA GLY A 518 2.50 -9.30 -18.50
C GLY A 518 3.76 -10.17 -18.50
N PHE A 519 3.83 -11.02 -17.52
CA PHE A 519 4.96 -11.95 -17.33
C PHE A 519 4.48 -13.38 -17.16
N PRO A 520 5.12 -14.35 -17.83
CA PRO A 520 4.99 -15.77 -17.54
C PRO A 520 5.94 -16.13 -16.39
N TRP A 521 5.76 -17.31 -15.79
CA TRP A 521 6.74 -17.85 -14.84
C TRP A 521 8.15 -17.92 -15.45
N VAL A 522 8.30 -18.37 -16.70
CA VAL A 522 9.57 -18.40 -17.46
C VAL A 522 9.31 -18.45 -18.97
N LYS A 523 10.17 -17.82 -19.76
CA LYS A 523 10.12 -17.81 -21.24
C LYS A 523 11.51 -18.03 -21.84
N PRO A 524 11.71 -19.01 -22.77
CA PRO A 524 10.71 -19.99 -23.25
C PRO A 524 10.45 -21.10 -22.22
N SER A 525 9.25 -21.66 -22.22
CA SER A 525 8.88 -22.77 -21.35
C SER A 525 8.16 -23.87 -22.13
N PRO A 526 8.45 -25.17 -21.89
CA PRO A 526 7.72 -26.28 -22.50
C PRO A 526 6.26 -26.40 -21.96
N TRP A 527 5.94 -25.69 -20.90
CA TRP A 527 4.61 -25.68 -20.25
C TRP A 527 3.73 -24.50 -20.69
N GLY A 528 4.18 -23.67 -21.61
CA GLY A 528 3.57 -22.41 -22.02
C GLY A 528 4.37 -21.20 -21.51
N SER A 529 4.28 -20.12 -22.28
CA SER A 529 4.93 -18.84 -21.95
C SER A 529 3.90 -17.71 -21.91
N ASP A 530 2.64 -18.04 -21.72
CA ASP A 530 1.56 -17.04 -21.58
C ASP A 530 1.69 -16.33 -20.25
N SER A 531 1.32 -15.06 -20.22
CA SER A 531 1.30 -14.29 -18.99
C SER A 531 0.29 -14.85 -18.00
N ASP A 532 0.66 -14.85 -16.74
CA ASP A 532 -0.23 -15.19 -15.64
C ASP A 532 -0.25 -14.08 -14.57
N SER A 533 -1.35 -13.98 -13.84
CA SER A 533 -1.55 -12.90 -12.85
C SER A 533 -0.54 -12.97 -11.71
N ASN A 534 -0.19 -14.18 -11.25
CA ASN A 534 0.74 -14.38 -10.13
C ASN A 534 2.15 -13.92 -10.48
N SER A 535 2.67 -14.37 -11.63
CA SER A 535 3.99 -13.97 -12.12
C SER A 535 4.03 -12.48 -12.44
N THR A 536 2.98 -11.94 -13.05
CA THR A 536 2.88 -10.50 -13.37
C THR A 536 2.87 -9.66 -12.09
N ALA A 537 2.11 -10.06 -11.06
CA ALA A 537 2.07 -9.36 -9.78
C ALA A 537 3.41 -9.37 -9.04
N ILE A 538 4.06 -10.56 -8.94
CA ILE A 538 5.35 -10.70 -8.25
C ILE A 538 6.44 -9.89 -8.97
N VAL A 539 6.46 -9.91 -10.31
CA VAL A 539 7.42 -9.11 -11.08
C VAL A 539 7.16 -7.62 -10.90
N THR A 540 5.91 -7.19 -10.95
CA THR A 540 5.54 -5.78 -10.68
C THR A 540 6.09 -5.31 -9.34
N GLN A 541 5.94 -6.11 -8.27
CA GLN A 541 6.50 -5.80 -6.95
C GLN A 541 8.03 -5.78 -6.94
N GLY A 542 8.69 -6.68 -7.68
CA GLY A 542 10.15 -6.68 -7.85
C GLY A 542 10.67 -5.41 -8.54
N LEU A 543 9.97 -4.96 -9.59
CA LEU A 543 10.27 -3.70 -10.28
C LEU A 543 10.12 -2.50 -9.34
N LEU A 544 9.00 -2.42 -8.62
CA LEU A 544 8.75 -1.36 -7.64
C LEU A 544 9.82 -1.33 -6.54
N ALA A 545 10.19 -2.49 -6.00
CA ALA A 545 11.25 -2.59 -4.99
C ALA A 545 12.60 -2.07 -5.51
N ALA A 546 12.92 -2.33 -6.77
CA ALA A 546 14.11 -1.81 -7.43
C ALA A 546 14.01 -0.33 -7.83
N GLY A 547 12.90 0.37 -7.51
CA GLY A 547 12.67 1.77 -7.91
C GLY A 547 12.31 1.96 -9.39
N ALA A 548 12.02 0.86 -10.11
CA ALA A 548 11.56 0.92 -11.50
C ALA A 548 10.05 1.14 -11.54
N ASN A 549 9.57 2.06 -12.38
CA ASN A 549 8.14 2.28 -12.58
C ASN A 549 7.58 1.27 -13.60
N PRO A 550 6.70 0.32 -13.20
CA PRO A 550 6.12 -0.68 -14.09
C PRO A 550 5.21 -0.10 -15.19
N ALA A 551 4.74 1.14 -15.02
CA ALA A 551 3.96 1.86 -16.01
C ALA A 551 4.81 2.66 -16.99
N SER A 552 6.13 2.77 -16.75
CA SER A 552 7.01 3.54 -17.62
C SER A 552 7.15 2.87 -18.99
N ILE A 553 7.54 3.67 -19.99
CA ILE A 553 7.77 3.21 -21.36
C ILE A 553 8.80 2.07 -21.46
N THR A 554 9.76 2.00 -20.55
CA THR A 554 10.74 0.92 -20.47
C THR A 554 10.08 -0.45 -20.26
N TRP A 555 8.95 -0.47 -19.53
CA TRP A 555 8.17 -1.66 -19.18
C TRP A 555 6.85 -1.75 -19.95
N THR A 556 6.70 -0.97 -21.01
CA THR A 556 5.57 -1.04 -21.93
C THR A 556 5.94 -1.93 -23.11
N ARG A 557 5.02 -2.76 -23.56
CA ARG A 557 5.19 -3.67 -24.72
C ARG A 557 4.08 -3.45 -25.73
N THR A 558 4.35 -3.82 -26.96
CA THR A 558 3.41 -3.71 -28.07
C THR A 558 2.99 -5.09 -28.52
N LEU A 559 1.66 -5.32 -28.58
CA LEU A 559 1.10 -6.47 -29.28
C LEU A 559 1.13 -6.19 -30.79
N THR A 560 1.90 -7.03 -31.53
CA THR A 560 1.74 -7.16 -32.98
C THR A 560 0.98 -8.45 -33.23
N GLU A 561 -0.33 -8.39 -33.42
CA GLU A 561 -1.06 -9.55 -33.92
C GLU A 561 -0.76 -9.74 -35.41
N THR A 562 -0.44 -10.98 -35.78
CA THR A 562 0.02 -11.34 -37.11
C THR A 562 -1.03 -11.17 -38.20
N ASP A 563 -2.30 -10.95 -37.88
CA ASP A 563 -3.42 -10.82 -38.82
C ASP A 563 -4.14 -9.45 -38.81
N ALA A 564 -3.88 -8.59 -37.82
CA ALA A 564 -4.26 -7.18 -37.85
C ALA A 564 -3.11 -6.41 -37.18
N MET A 565 -2.43 -5.54 -37.93
CA MET A 565 -1.35 -4.70 -37.41
C MET A 565 -1.93 -3.68 -36.41
N THR A 566 -2.40 -4.14 -35.25
CA THR A 566 -2.82 -3.31 -34.13
C THR A 566 -1.66 -3.18 -33.18
N MET A 567 -1.17 -1.96 -32.95
CA MET A 567 -0.26 -1.65 -31.87
C MET A 567 -1.09 -1.20 -30.66
N THR A 568 -1.33 -2.10 -29.73
CA THR A 568 -1.82 -1.74 -28.40
C THR A 568 -0.65 -1.78 -27.43
N TRP A 569 -0.53 -0.75 -26.61
CA TRP A 569 0.54 -0.60 -25.61
C TRP A 569 0.05 -1.18 -24.30
N HIS A 570 0.78 -2.13 -23.73
CA HIS A 570 0.40 -2.78 -22.50
C HIS A 570 1.54 -2.73 -21.49
N THR A 571 1.23 -2.30 -20.31
CA THR A 571 2.08 -2.40 -19.12
C THR A 571 1.73 -3.65 -18.32
N ALA A 572 2.56 -3.96 -17.33
CA ALA A 572 2.25 -5.02 -16.37
C ALA A 572 0.93 -4.72 -15.60
N TYR A 573 0.63 -3.47 -15.33
CA TYR A 573 -0.63 -3.08 -14.70
C TYR A 573 -1.83 -3.34 -15.59
N ASP A 574 -1.77 -2.97 -16.87
CA ASP A 574 -2.87 -3.21 -17.82
C ASP A 574 -3.17 -4.70 -17.93
N ARG A 575 -2.11 -5.53 -18.05
CA ARG A 575 -2.28 -6.98 -18.11
C ARG A 575 -2.82 -7.54 -16.80
N LEU A 576 -2.35 -7.05 -15.65
CA LEU A 576 -2.83 -7.51 -14.36
C LEU A 576 -4.31 -7.18 -14.16
N VAL A 577 -4.74 -5.95 -14.51
CA VAL A 577 -6.15 -5.55 -14.46
C VAL A 577 -7.02 -6.41 -15.42
N SER A 578 -6.49 -6.81 -16.58
CA SER A 578 -7.25 -7.63 -17.53
C SER A 578 -7.58 -9.04 -17.00
N PHE A 579 -6.88 -9.53 -15.99
CA PHE A 579 -7.22 -10.79 -15.30
C PHE A 579 -8.38 -10.64 -14.28
N GLN A 580 -8.91 -9.40 -14.09
CA GLN A 580 -10.01 -9.21 -13.17
C GLN A 580 -11.33 -9.72 -13.74
N THR A 581 -12.01 -10.60 -13.02
CA THR A 581 -13.32 -11.13 -13.39
C THR A 581 -14.44 -10.17 -13.03
N SER A 582 -15.64 -10.42 -13.51
CA SER A 582 -16.81 -9.61 -13.18
C SER A 582 -17.22 -9.66 -11.70
N SER A 583 -16.73 -10.65 -10.94
CA SER A 583 -16.94 -10.75 -9.50
C SER A 583 -16.05 -9.77 -8.70
N GLY A 584 -15.01 -9.21 -9.33
CA GLY A 584 -13.95 -8.42 -8.70
C GLY A 584 -12.70 -9.23 -8.36
N ALA A 585 -12.74 -10.56 -8.38
CA ALA A 585 -11.58 -11.44 -8.20
C ALA A 585 -10.60 -11.33 -9.37
N PHE A 586 -9.40 -11.83 -9.16
CA PHE A 586 -8.44 -12.05 -10.25
C PHE A 586 -8.32 -13.55 -10.53
N GLU A 587 -8.28 -13.89 -11.82
CA GLU A 587 -8.04 -15.26 -12.27
C GLU A 587 -6.54 -15.48 -12.52
N TRP A 588 -6.10 -16.75 -12.45
CA TRP A 588 -4.69 -17.08 -12.70
C TRP A 588 -4.26 -16.80 -14.14
N GLN A 589 -5.07 -17.28 -15.09
CA GLN A 589 -4.96 -17.00 -16.54
C GLN A 589 -6.37 -16.81 -17.10
N ASP A 590 -6.46 -16.20 -18.29
CA ASP A 590 -7.74 -15.90 -18.95
C ASP A 590 -8.66 -17.13 -18.99
N GLY A 591 -9.83 -17.00 -18.39
CA GLY A 591 -10.88 -18.04 -18.36
C GLY A 591 -10.68 -19.14 -17.33
N THR A 592 -9.75 -19.00 -16.38
CA THR A 592 -9.56 -20.00 -15.29
C THR A 592 -10.53 -19.80 -14.11
N GLY A 593 -11.16 -18.62 -14.05
CA GLY A 593 -12.12 -18.26 -12.99
C GLY A 593 -11.47 -17.71 -11.73
N ASP A 594 -12.31 -17.27 -10.80
CA ASP A 594 -11.92 -16.59 -9.57
C ASP A 594 -10.91 -17.40 -8.75
N ASP A 595 -9.80 -16.76 -8.33
CA ASP A 595 -8.73 -17.41 -7.57
C ASP A 595 -8.24 -16.53 -6.42
N VAL A 596 -8.25 -17.06 -5.20
CA VAL A 596 -7.86 -16.31 -3.99
C VAL A 596 -6.38 -15.94 -4.03
N LEU A 597 -5.50 -16.86 -4.49
CA LEU A 597 -4.06 -16.60 -4.54
C LEU A 597 -3.74 -15.48 -5.54
N SER A 598 -4.33 -15.51 -6.71
CA SER A 598 -4.19 -14.48 -7.74
C SER A 598 -4.68 -13.12 -7.24
N THR A 599 -5.82 -13.11 -6.55
CA THR A 599 -6.42 -11.88 -5.99
C THR A 599 -5.53 -11.25 -4.92
N VAL A 600 -5.05 -12.03 -3.94
CA VAL A 600 -4.18 -11.48 -2.87
C VAL A 600 -2.81 -11.04 -3.36
N GLN A 601 -2.33 -11.55 -4.49
CA GLN A 601 -1.07 -11.10 -5.11
C GLN A 601 -1.26 -9.87 -6.00
N ALA A 602 -2.38 -9.78 -6.70
CA ALA A 602 -2.67 -8.65 -7.58
C ALA A 602 -2.88 -7.34 -6.80
N ILE A 603 -3.58 -7.40 -5.65
CA ILE A 603 -3.94 -6.20 -4.87
C ILE A 603 -2.71 -5.35 -4.51
N PRO A 604 -1.66 -5.86 -3.82
CA PRO A 604 -0.50 -5.04 -3.47
C PRO A 604 0.27 -4.53 -4.69
N ALA A 605 0.36 -5.35 -5.74
CA ALA A 605 1.03 -4.95 -6.98
C ALA A 605 0.32 -3.76 -7.65
N LEU A 606 -1.02 -3.81 -7.76
CA LEU A 606 -1.84 -2.74 -8.35
C LEU A 606 -1.84 -1.47 -7.49
N LEU A 607 -1.69 -1.61 -6.18
CA LEU A 607 -1.58 -0.47 -5.27
C LEU A 607 -0.17 0.14 -5.23
N GLY A 608 0.78 -0.41 -5.99
CA GLY A 608 2.15 0.08 -6.04
C GLY A 608 2.94 -0.17 -4.74
N VAL A 609 2.47 -1.09 -3.89
CA VAL A 609 3.08 -1.34 -2.58
C VAL A 609 4.23 -2.34 -2.71
N THR A 610 5.38 -1.99 -2.17
CA THR A 610 6.57 -2.85 -2.13
C THR A 610 6.60 -3.72 -0.88
N PHE A 611 7.27 -4.86 -0.96
CA PHE A 611 7.55 -5.70 0.19
C PHE A 611 9.03 -5.55 0.64
N PRO A 612 9.29 -5.66 1.93
CA PRO A 612 8.32 -5.90 3.01
C PRO A 612 7.53 -4.63 3.36
N GLN A 613 6.24 -4.79 3.62
CA GLN A 613 5.41 -3.76 4.24
C GLN A 613 5.72 -3.67 5.74
N ARG A 614 5.55 -2.51 6.32
CA ARG A 614 5.72 -2.27 7.76
C ARG A 614 4.60 -1.41 8.27
N ALA A 615 4.00 -1.80 9.38
CA ALA A 615 3.00 -0.98 10.03
C ALA A 615 3.62 0.32 10.55
N ALA A 616 2.87 1.43 10.49
CA ALA A 616 3.35 2.74 10.93
C ALA A 616 3.77 2.74 12.40
N ASN A 617 3.07 1.98 13.25
CA ASN A 617 3.41 1.81 14.66
C ASN A 617 4.78 1.15 14.87
N LEU A 618 5.17 0.16 14.06
CA LEU A 618 6.49 -0.47 14.16
C LEU A 618 7.61 0.47 13.71
N GLN A 619 7.38 1.26 12.66
CA GLN A 619 8.32 2.32 12.25
C GLN A 619 8.48 3.33 13.40
N ALA A 620 7.36 3.81 13.95
CA ALA A 620 7.37 4.75 15.06
C ALA A 620 8.12 4.23 16.29
N VAL A 621 7.98 2.94 16.61
CA VAL A 621 8.74 2.29 17.69
C VAL A 621 10.23 2.32 17.43
N GLN A 622 10.68 1.99 16.20
CA GLN A 622 12.10 1.99 15.86
C GLN A 622 12.72 3.40 15.91
N ASP A 623 12.00 4.40 15.41
CA ASP A 623 12.43 5.79 15.48
C ASP A 623 12.50 6.27 16.93
N ALA A 624 11.51 5.92 17.76
CA ALA A 624 11.46 6.22 19.18
C ALA A 624 12.62 5.57 19.97
N LEU A 625 12.90 4.28 19.74
CA LEU A 625 14.04 3.58 20.35
C LEU A 625 15.37 4.19 19.92
N SER A 626 15.52 4.51 18.63
CA SER A 626 16.72 5.16 18.09
C SER A 626 16.97 6.50 18.76
N TRP A 627 15.91 7.31 18.93
CA TRP A 627 15.99 8.58 19.63
C TRP A 627 16.30 8.39 21.11
N LEU A 628 15.60 7.49 21.85
CA LEU A 628 15.87 7.19 23.27
C LEU A 628 17.33 6.79 23.49
N ARG A 629 17.92 6.02 22.59
CA ARG A 629 19.34 5.64 22.68
C ARG A 629 20.27 6.86 22.70
N THR A 630 19.92 7.96 22.05
CA THR A 630 20.67 9.21 22.06
C THR A 630 20.49 10.01 23.37
N GLN A 631 19.46 9.69 24.18
CA GLN A 631 19.14 10.40 25.43
C GLN A 631 19.80 9.77 26.65
N GLN A 632 20.34 8.55 26.53
CA GLN A 632 20.94 7.85 27.65
C GLN A 632 22.19 8.57 28.15
N GLN A 633 22.29 8.73 29.48
CA GLN A 633 23.43 9.35 30.14
C GLN A 633 24.56 8.34 30.38
N SER A 634 25.79 8.85 30.69
CA SER A 634 26.95 7.99 30.92
C SER A 634 26.85 7.09 32.14
N ASP A 635 25.99 7.41 33.10
CA ASP A 635 25.69 6.57 34.26
C ASP A 635 24.57 5.54 34.00
N GLY A 636 24.05 5.49 32.78
CA GLY A 636 22.95 4.59 32.36
C GLY A 636 21.56 5.15 32.56
N SER A 637 21.39 6.32 33.21
CA SER A 637 20.10 6.92 33.49
C SER A 637 19.48 7.65 32.32
N PHE A 638 18.20 8.02 32.50
CA PHE A 638 17.47 8.98 31.67
C PHE A 638 16.98 10.15 32.52
N LEU A 639 16.94 11.36 31.94
CA LEU A 639 16.64 12.57 32.63
C LEU A 639 15.14 12.90 32.64
N ALA A 640 14.63 13.40 33.78
CA ALA A 640 13.40 14.15 33.88
C ALA A 640 13.76 15.63 34.09
N GLY A 641 13.61 16.44 33.06
CA GLY A 641 14.13 17.80 33.08
C GLY A 641 15.65 17.81 33.20
N PHE A 642 16.17 18.25 34.36
CA PHE A 642 17.61 18.29 34.64
C PHE A 642 18.09 17.25 35.66
N SER A 643 17.22 16.36 36.11
CA SER A 643 17.54 15.37 37.14
C SER A 643 17.51 13.94 36.59
N HIS A 644 18.49 13.12 37.01
CA HIS A 644 18.48 11.68 36.77
C HIS A 644 17.27 11.07 37.49
N ASN A 645 16.57 10.14 36.83
CA ASN A 645 15.27 9.68 37.34
C ASN A 645 15.13 8.15 37.14
N ALA A 646 15.12 7.39 38.27
CA ALA A 646 14.97 5.94 38.25
C ALA A 646 13.57 5.51 37.74
N GLY A 647 12.53 6.32 37.96
CA GLY A 647 11.19 6.06 37.47
C GLY A 647 11.11 6.09 35.94
N ILE A 648 11.67 7.13 35.29
CA ILE A 648 11.74 7.25 33.84
C ILE A 648 12.68 6.19 33.25
N THR A 649 13.80 5.91 33.91
CA THR A 649 14.71 4.84 33.49
C THR A 649 14.00 3.47 33.49
N SER A 650 13.11 3.22 34.47
CA SER A 650 12.27 2.02 34.49
C SER A 650 11.27 1.98 33.32
N ASP A 651 10.66 3.13 32.94
CA ASP A 651 9.76 3.20 31.77
C ASP A 651 10.54 2.90 30.47
N VAL A 652 11.79 3.37 30.34
CA VAL A 652 12.64 3.03 29.19
C VAL A 652 13.02 1.53 29.19
N VAL A 653 13.25 0.91 30.37
CA VAL A 653 13.43 -0.55 30.45
C VAL A 653 12.20 -1.27 29.92
N PHE A 654 10.97 -0.83 30.26
CA PHE A 654 9.74 -1.43 29.74
C PHE A 654 9.63 -1.25 28.23
N ALA A 655 9.98 -0.07 27.71
CA ALA A 655 9.96 0.23 26.28
C ALA A 655 10.92 -0.70 25.50
N VAL A 656 12.16 -0.82 25.95
CA VAL A 656 13.17 -1.67 25.32
C VAL A 656 12.75 -3.15 25.37
N ALA A 657 12.27 -3.61 26.53
CA ALA A 657 11.81 -4.99 26.69
C ALA A 657 10.57 -5.32 25.84
N ALA A 658 9.60 -4.38 25.76
CA ALA A 658 8.42 -4.51 24.91
C ALA A 658 8.80 -4.70 23.44
N ALA A 659 9.84 -4.01 22.99
CA ALA A 659 10.39 -4.10 21.64
C ALA A 659 11.36 -5.28 21.45
N GLY A 660 11.43 -6.22 22.38
CA GLY A 660 12.29 -7.40 22.29
C GLY A 660 13.79 -7.16 22.53
N GLY A 661 14.17 -5.93 22.89
CA GLY A 661 15.56 -5.59 23.20
C GLY A 661 15.98 -6.03 24.61
N ASP A 662 17.28 -6.19 24.84
CA ASP A 662 17.86 -6.45 26.17
C ASP A 662 18.25 -5.13 26.85
N PRO A 663 17.52 -4.70 27.93
CA PRO A 663 17.85 -3.47 28.64
C PRO A 663 19.24 -3.47 29.28
N SER A 664 19.81 -4.63 29.57
CA SER A 664 21.15 -4.75 30.17
C SER A 664 22.29 -4.48 29.20
N GLU A 665 22.03 -4.58 27.90
CA GLU A 665 22.95 -4.24 26.81
C GLU A 665 22.89 -2.75 26.41
N TRP A 666 21.90 -2.00 26.90
CA TRP A 666 21.76 -0.57 26.58
C TRP A 666 22.72 0.25 27.43
N SER A 667 23.82 0.68 26.82
CA SER A 667 24.82 1.58 27.40
C SER A 667 25.42 2.48 26.32
N VAL A 668 25.84 3.69 26.73
CA VAL A 668 26.70 4.52 25.87
C VAL A 668 28.14 3.98 25.92
N PRO A 669 29.02 4.27 24.93
CA PRO A 669 30.41 3.85 24.95
C PRO A 669 31.10 4.26 26.26
N GLU A 670 31.70 3.31 26.93
CA GLU A 670 32.37 3.47 28.25
C GLU A 670 31.43 3.89 29.40
N GLY A 671 30.09 3.83 29.20
CA GLY A 671 29.07 4.13 30.23
C GLY A 671 28.49 2.88 30.90
N SER A 672 27.69 3.09 31.94
CA SER A 672 26.91 2.06 32.62
C SER A 672 25.65 1.71 31.82
N SER A 673 25.13 0.48 32.01
CA SER A 673 23.80 0.15 31.49
C SER A 673 22.70 0.80 32.33
N MET A 674 21.47 0.86 31.78
CA MET A 674 20.33 1.35 32.58
C MET A 674 20.04 0.43 33.76
N MET A 675 20.33 -0.86 33.66
CA MET A 675 20.16 -1.81 34.76
C MET A 675 21.19 -1.56 35.87
N ASP A 676 22.46 -1.23 35.58
CA ASP A 676 23.47 -0.87 36.56
C ASP A 676 23.07 0.42 37.30
N TYR A 677 22.49 1.40 36.61
CA TYR A 677 21.97 2.60 37.24
C TYR A 677 20.82 2.29 38.19
N LEU A 678 19.82 1.48 37.78
CA LEU A 678 18.69 1.10 38.61
C LEU A 678 19.13 0.28 39.85
N GLU A 679 20.10 -0.65 39.72
CA GLU A 679 20.69 -1.37 40.83
C GLU A 679 21.41 -0.42 41.80
N GLY A 680 22.19 0.53 41.28
CA GLY A 680 22.89 1.53 42.06
C GLY A 680 22.01 2.48 42.86
N THR A 681 20.80 2.75 42.37
CA THR A 681 19.83 3.68 43.00
C THR A 681 18.66 2.99 43.70
N ALA A 682 18.64 1.65 43.71
CA ALA A 682 17.52 0.85 44.22
C ALA A 682 17.08 1.24 45.65
N VAL A 683 18.08 1.38 46.56
CA VAL A 683 17.80 1.74 47.97
C VAL A 683 17.17 3.12 48.15
N GLU A 684 17.52 4.05 47.28
CA GLU A 684 16.97 5.42 47.31
C GLU A 684 15.61 5.49 46.64
N TYR A 685 15.33 4.66 45.67
CA TYR A 685 14.10 4.67 44.87
C TYR A 685 12.99 3.80 45.47
N ALA A 686 13.28 2.55 45.90
CA ALA A 686 12.27 1.62 46.42
C ALA A 686 11.92 1.92 47.87
N THR A 687 11.38 3.14 48.13
CA THR A 687 11.05 3.61 49.50
C THR A 687 9.57 3.51 49.84
N VAL A 688 8.71 3.36 48.82
CA VAL A 688 7.25 3.18 48.95
C VAL A 688 6.81 2.03 48.05
N THR A 689 5.58 1.55 48.21
CA THR A 689 5.09 0.32 47.56
C THR A 689 5.04 0.44 46.05
N ASP A 690 4.58 1.57 45.50
CA ASP A 690 4.47 1.80 44.07
C ASP A 690 5.85 1.79 43.36
N THR A 691 6.85 2.50 43.92
CA THR A 691 8.21 2.51 43.39
C THR A 691 8.91 1.15 43.55
N THR A 692 8.62 0.40 44.61
CA THR A 692 9.10 -0.98 44.81
C THR A 692 8.49 -1.89 43.76
N GLY A 693 7.17 -1.79 43.48
CA GLY A 693 6.47 -2.55 42.47
C GLY A 693 7.02 -2.27 41.05
N LYS A 694 7.21 -0.99 40.72
CA LYS A 694 7.79 -0.58 39.42
C LYS A 694 9.23 -1.10 39.23
N LEU A 695 10.03 -1.08 40.32
CA LEU A 695 11.41 -1.57 40.26
C LEU A 695 11.50 -3.11 40.12
N ILE A 696 10.55 -3.85 40.74
CA ILE A 696 10.42 -5.32 40.51
C ILE A 696 10.19 -5.61 39.03
N LEU A 697 9.26 -4.89 38.40
CA LEU A 697 8.99 -5.03 36.97
C LEU A 697 10.23 -4.74 36.11
N ALA A 698 10.94 -3.65 36.39
CA ALA A 698 12.16 -3.27 35.68
C ALA A 698 13.28 -4.33 35.87
N ALA A 699 13.44 -4.87 37.07
CA ALA A 699 14.41 -5.93 37.33
C ALA A 699 14.10 -7.20 36.50
N ILE A 700 12.83 -7.62 36.47
CA ILE A 700 12.41 -8.80 35.68
C ILE A 700 12.62 -8.55 34.18
N CYS A 701 12.22 -7.37 33.66
CA CYS A 701 12.40 -7.02 32.24
C CYS A 701 13.88 -6.94 31.85
N GLY A 702 14.75 -6.50 32.74
CA GLY A 702 16.21 -6.47 32.53
C GLY A 702 16.92 -7.78 32.87
N GLY A 703 16.18 -8.90 33.07
CA GLY A 703 16.76 -10.20 33.33
C GLY A 703 17.49 -10.33 34.67
N ARG A 704 17.21 -9.45 35.65
CA ARG A 704 17.79 -9.42 36.97
C ARG A 704 16.92 -10.11 38.01
N ASP A 705 17.52 -10.66 39.08
CA ASP A 705 16.78 -11.27 40.17
C ASP A 705 16.26 -10.18 41.13
N PRO A 706 14.93 -9.92 41.23
CA PRO A 706 14.41 -8.91 42.11
C PRO A 706 14.60 -9.21 43.60
N ALA A 707 14.89 -10.48 43.99
CA ALA A 707 15.22 -10.83 45.37
C ALA A 707 16.67 -10.43 45.78
N HIS A 708 17.50 -10.03 44.81
CA HIS A 708 18.90 -9.61 45.06
C HIS A 708 19.25 -8.34 44.25
N PHE A 709 18.30 -7.40 44.09
CA PHE A 709 18.47 -6.23 43.23
C PHE A 709 18.96 -5.01 44.04
N GLY A 710 20.13 -4.50 43.71
CA GLY A 710 20.72 -3.34 44.42
C GLY A 710 20.89 -3.52 45.92
N GLY A 711 21.07 -4.77 46.37
CA GLY A 711 21.19 -5.12 47.78
C GLY A 711 19.87 -5.25 48.53
N LEU A 712 18.72 -5.19 47.85
CA LEU A 712 17.37 -5.32 48.38
C LEU A 712 16.75 -6.67 47.97
N ASP A 713 15.86 -7.18 48.87
CA ASP A 713 14.86 -8.21 48.52
C ASP A 713 13.53 -7.49 48.26
N LEU A 714 13.33 -7.07 46.99
CA LEU A 714 12.16 -6.28 46.63
C LEU A 714 10.83 -7.06 46.79
N PRO A 715 10.72 -8.38 46.43
CA PRO A 715 9.54 -9.20 46.73
C PRO A 715 9.21 -9.28 48.22
N ALA A 716 10.20 -9.42 49.10
CA ALA A 716 9.99 -9.45 50.55
C ALA A 716 9.51 -8.05 51.06
N GLN A 717 10.08 -6.98 50.50
CA GLN A 717 9.66 -5.61 50.84
C GLN A 717 8.20 -5.33 50.40
N LEU A 718 7.81 -5.75 49.17
CA LEU A 718 6.45 -5.67 48.68
C LEU A 718 5.49 -6.46 49.56
N SER A 719 5.85 -7.71 49.90
CA SER A 719 5.01 -8.56 50.78
C SER A 719 4.82 -7.94 52.17
N ALA A 720 5.81 -7.26 52.71
CA ALA A 720 5.74 -6.59 54.00
C ALA A 720 4.84 -5.34 54.00
N SER A 721 4.54 -4.78 52.84
CA SER A 721 3.63 -3.60 52.71
C SER A 721 2.15 -3.99 52.72
N TYR A 722 1.82 -5.31 52.70
CA TYR A 722 0.43 -5.78 52.72
C TYR A 722 -0.21 -5.77 54.09
N ASP A 723 -1.33 -5.05 54.25
CA ASP A 723 -2.17 -5.08 55.43
C ASP A 723 -3.36 -6.04 55.22
N GLN A 724 -3.32 -7.19 55.90
CA GLN A 724 -4.39 -8.20 55.85
C GLN A 724 -5.74 -7.70 56.40
N GLY A 725 -5.77 -6.66 57.25
CA GLY A 725 -6.98 -6.11 57.85
C GLY A 725 -7.77 -5.24 56.87
N THR A 726 -7.08 -4.51 56.03
CA THR A 726 -7.69 -3.64 55.02
C THR A 726 -7.71 -4.21 53.62
N GLY A 727 -6.82 -5.18 53.32
CA GLY A 727 -6.60 -5.68 51.97
C GLY A 727 -5.69 -4.79 51.12
N LEU A 728 -5.08 -3.74 51.70
CA LEU A 728 -4.32 -2.75 50.98
C LEU A 728 -2.82 -3.07 50.99
N TYR A 729 -2.16 -2.91 49.86
CA TYR A 729 -0.71 -2.76 49.75
C TYR A 729 -0.37 -1.27 49.85
N GLY A 730 0.55 -0.91 50.74
CA GLY A 730 0.99 0.47 50.93
C GLY A 730 -0.06 1.40 51.50
N LEU A 731 -0.25 2.57 50.89
CA LEU A 731 -1.05 3.66 51.46
C LEU A 731 -2.25 4.07 50.60
N GLY A 732 -2.35 3.60 49.34
CA GLY A 732 -3.40 4.06 48.46
C GLY A 732 -3.50 3.29 47.14
N LEU A 733 -4.27 3.83 46.20
CA LEU A 733 -4.63 3.18 44.94
C LEU A 733 -3.40 2.98 44.05
N SER A 734 -2.50 3.96 43.95
CA SER A 734 -1.25 3.81 43.15
C SER A 734 -0.39 2.64 43.68
N ASP A 735 -0.21 2.57 45.01
CA ASP A 735 0.54 1.45 45.64
C ASP A 735 -0.08 0.09 45.32
N GLN A 736 -1.42 0.00 45.38
CA GLN A 736 -2.17 -1.23 45.13
C GLN A 736 -2.02 -1.69 43.67
N VAL A 737 -2.12 -0.77 42.71
CA VAL A 737 -1.98 -1.06 41.29
C VAL A 737 -0.60 -1.60 40.96
N TRP A 738 0.45 -0.89 41.35
CA TRP A 738 1.83 -1.33 41.07
C TRP A 738 2.19 -2.62 41.83
N ALA A 739 1.63 -2.84 43.01
CA ALA A 739 1.77 -4.10 43.74
C ALA A 739 1.17 -5.29 42.92
N PHE A 740 0.00 -5.10 42.31
CA PHE A 740 -0.66 -6.15 41.52
C PHE A 740 0.12 -6.49 40.26
N LEU A 741 0.58 -5.48 39.53
CA LEU A 741 1.40 -5.68 38.35
C LEU A 741 2.72 -6.43 38.72
N ALA A 742 3.36 -6.07 39.84
CA ALA A 742 4.56 -6.74 40.32
C ALA A 742 4.31 -8.19 40.75
N LEU A 743 3.22 -8.46 41.50
CA LEU A 743 2.82 -9.82 41.89
C LEU A 743 2.53 -10.70 40.67
N ARG A 744 1.88 -10.12 39.64
CA ARG A 744 1.64 -10.81 38.37
C ARG A 744 2.96 -11.17 37.68
N ALA A 745 3.87 -10.22 37.57
CA ALA A 745 5.19 -10.45 36.97
C ALA A 745 6.00 -11.52 37.72
N LEU A 746 5.92 -11.54 39.05
CA LEU A 746 6.53 -12.54 39.92
C LEU A 746 5.82 -13.90 39.90
N ALA A 747 4.70 -14.07 39.19
CA ALA A 747 3.82 -15.23 39.23
C ALA A 747 3.36 -15.58 40.67
N GLN A 748 3.19 -14.60 41.53
CA GLN A 748 2.73 -14.78 42.90
C GLN A 748 1.21 -14.63 43.00
N PRO A 749 0.55 -15.36 43.93
CA PRO A 749 -0.90 -15.27 44.10
C PRO A 749 -1.30 -13.92 44.71
N MET A 750 -2.38 -13.34 44.19
CA MET A 750 -2.95 -12.11 44.74
C MET A 750 -4.00 -12.42 45.81
N PRO A 751 -3.96 -11.76 46.99
CA PRO A 751 -5.00 -11.94 47.99
C PRO A 751 -6.37 -11.42 47.47
N THR A 752 -7.41 -12.23 47.65
CA THR A 752 -8.81 -11.83 47.26
C THR A 752 -9.23 -10.52 47.89
N ALA A 753 -8.89 -10.32 49.18
CA ALA A 753 -9.23 -9.06 49.90
C ALA A 753 -8.55 -7.84 49.26
N ALA A 754 -7.36 -7.99 48.66
CA ALA A 754 -6.68 -6.89 47.97
C ALA A 754 -7.38 -6.54 46.65
N ARG A 755 -7.81 -7.57 45.87
CA ARG A 755 -8.60 -7.35 44.67
C ARG A 755 -9.94 -6.69 44.98
N ASP A 756 -10.67 -7.19 45.99
CA ASP A 756 -11.94 -6.63 46.42
C ASP A 756 -11.77 -5.18 46.90
N TRP A 757 -10.64 -4.84 47.56
CA TRP A 757 -10.34 -3.47 47.94
C TRP A 757 -10.21 -2.58 46.68
N LEU A 758 -9.41 -2.98 45.68
CA LEU A 758 -9.22 -2.22 44.43
C LEU A 758 -10.56 -2.04 43.70
N ALA A 759 -11.34 -3.09 43.58
CA ALA A 759 -12.67 -3.06 42.96
C ALA A 759 -13.61 -2.02 43.65
N ASN A 760 -13.57 -1.96 44.97
CA ASN A 760 -14.40 -0.99 45.74
C ASN A 760 -13.95 0.47 45.63
N GLN A 761 -12.81 0.77 44.95
CA GLN A 761 -12.39 2.15 44.70
C GLN A 761 -13.02 2.75 43.44
N GLN A 762 -13.71 1.93 42.62
CA GLN A 762 -14.39 2.43 41.44
C GLN A 762 -15.47 3.46 41.80
N GLN A 763 -15.45 4.61 41.14
CA GLN A 763 -16.45 5.65 41.34
C GLN A 763 -17.75 5.38 40.58
N ALA A 764 -18.81 6.09 40.90
CA ALA A 764 -20.14 5.93 40.29
C ALA A 764 -20.16 6.22 38.77
N ASN A 765 -19.13 6.89 38.23
CA ASN A 765 -18.94 7.13 36.79
C ASN A 765 -18.11 6.04 36.07
N GLY A 766 -17.74 4.97 36.78
CA GLY A 766 -16.92 3.88 36.27
C GLY A 766 -15.41 4.10 36.39
N GLY A 767 -14.95 5.32 36.61
CA GLY A 767 -13.51 5.63 36.66
C GLY A 767 -12.89 5.44 38.05
N PHE A 768 -11.56 5.58 38.13
CA PHE A 768 -10.76 5.49 39.34
C PHE A 768 -10.01 6.79 39.61
N ASP A 769 -9.79 7.11 40.92
CA ASP A 769 -9.16 8.35 41.39
C ASP A 769 -8.09 8.03 42.42
N ALA A 770 -6.81 8.19 42.04
CA ALA A 770 -5.67 7.97 42.95
C ALA A 770 -5.33 9.23 43.77
N TRP A 771 -5.76 10.42 43.34
CA TRP A 771 -5.27 11.70 43.82
C TRP A 771 -6.31 12.53 44.57
N GLY A 772 -7.60 12.11 44.58
CA GLY A 772 -8.69 12.81 45.23
C GLY A 772 -9.22 14.06 44.49
N TYR A 773 -8.91 14.13 43.17
CA TYR A 773 -9.36 15.21 42.28
C TYR A 773 -10.49 14.81 41.34
N GLY A 774 -10.99 13.59 41.48
CA GLY A 774 -11.95 12.96 40.60
C GLY A 774 -11.28 11.93 39.65
N ALA A 775 -12.07 11.02 39.10
CA ALA A 775 -11.57 9.97 38.24
C ALA A 775 -10.81 10.54 37.02
N ASP A 776 -9.70 9.93 36.69
CA ASP A 776 -8.86 10.27 35.55
C ASP A 776 -8.54 9.03 34.67
N THR A 777 -8.11 9.28 33.43
CA THR A 777 -7.91 8.22 32.43
C THR A 777 -6.71 7.33 32.74
N GLU A 778 -5.60 7.90 33.23
CA GLU A 778 -4.37 7.16 33.54
C GLU A 778 -4.58 6.23 34.73
N THR A 779 -5.18 6.75 35.83
CA THR A 779 -5.52 5.93 37.00
C THR A 779 -6.52 4.82 36.65
N THR A 780 -7.52 5.14 35.82
CA THR A 780 -8.53 4.16 35.38
C THR A 780 -7.90 3.09 34.48
N ALA A 781 -7.02 3.46 33.56
CA ALA A 781 -6.30 2.54 32.69
C ALA A 781 -5.43 1.56 33.51
N LEU A 782 -4.61 2.09 34.42
CA LEU A 782 -3.78 1.26 35.30
C LEU A 782 -4.61 0.35 36.23
N ALA A 783 -5.77 0.80 36.67
CA ALA A 783 -6.70 -0.03 37.48
C ALA A 783 -7.27 -1.19 36.67
N ILE A 784 -7.62 -0.97 35.39
CA ILE A 784 -8.04 -2.05 34.49
C ILE A 784 -6.93 -3.11 34.36
N GLU A 785 -5.70 -2.68 34.06
CA GLU A 785 -4.55 -3.58 33.92
C GLU A 785 -4.31 -4.38 35.22
N ALA A 786 -4.34 -3.72 36.36
CA ALA A 786 -4.14 -4.35 37.67
C ALA A 786 -5.27 -5.36 38.00
N LEU A 787 -6.54 -5.03 37.76
CA LEU A 787 -7.68 -5.93 37.96
C LEU A 787 -7.60 -7.15 37.06
N VAL A 788 -7.29 -6.97 35.77
CA VAL A 788 -7.08 -8.08 34.82
C VAL A 788 -5.88 -8.94 35.26
N ALA A 789 -4.77 -8.32 35.67
CA ALA A 789 -3.61 -9.03 36.21
C ALA A 789 -3.98 -9.84 37.48
N ALA A 790 -4.93 -9.35 38.29
CA ALA A 790 -5.46 -10.03 39.48
C ALA A 790 -6.46 -11.16 39.14
N GLY A 791 -6.75 -11.41 37.86
CA GLY A 791 -7.66 -12.44 37.41
C GLY A 791 -9.13 -12.02 37.42
N GLU A 792 -9.43 -10.71 37.45
CA GLU A 792 -10.79 -10.23 37.23
C GLU A 792 -11.21 -10.55 35.79
N PRO A 793 -12.39 -11.15 35.58
CA PRO A 793 -12.86 -11.44 34.24
C PRO A 793 -13.02 -10.16 33.40
N ILE A 794 -12.52 -10.17 32.16
CA ILE A 794 -12.66 -9.03 31.22
C ILE A 794 -14.15 -8.71 30.92
N SER A 795 -15.05 -9.67 31.12
CA SER A 795 -16.50 -9.51 30.97
C SER A 795 -17.21 -9.05 32.25
N SER A 796 -16.48 -8.73 33.32
CA SER A 796 -17.09 -8.26 34.57
C SER A 796 -17.62 -6.82 34.45
N GLU A 797 -18.65 -6.50 35.25
CA GLU A 797 -19.26 -5.17 35.28
C GLU A 797 -18.22 -4.08 35.60
N ILE A 798 -17.28 -4.35 36.50
CA ILE A 798 -16.25 -3.38 36.89
C ILE A 798 -15.30 -3.03 35.73
N ILE A 799 -14.92 -3.99 34.92
CA ILE A 799 -14.10 -3.74 33.72
C ILE A 799 -14.94 -3.02 32.66
N GLY A 800 -16.20 -3.44 32.48
CA GLY A 800 -17.13 -2.79 31.53
C GLY A 800 -17.35 -1.32 31.86
N ASP A 801 -17.64 -0.99 33.13
CA ASP A 801 -17.87 0.39 33.59
C ASP A 801 -16.59 1.26 33.45
N ALA A 802 -15.41 0.67 33.71
CA ALA A 802 -14.13 1.36 33.52
C ALA A 802 -13.84 1.67 32.05
N LEU A 803 -14.14 0.72 31.16
CA LEU A 803 -14.02 0.94 29.69
C LEU A 803 -15.03 1.99 29.20
N ASP A 804 -16.28 1.97 29.72
CA ASP A 804 -17.28 3.01 29.38
C ASP A 804 -16.86 4.40 29.88
N TYR A 805 -16.22 4.47 31.05
CA TYR A 805 -15.61 5.70 31.51
C TYR A 805 -14.53 6.19 30.54
N LEU A 806 -13.57 5.33 30.16
CA LEU A 806 -12.54 5.71 29.17
C LEU A 806 -13.17 6.18 27.86
N ALA A 807 -14.15 5.46 27.33
CA ALA A 807 -14.86 5.87 26.11
C ALA A 807 -15.51 7.25 26.24
N SER A 808 -16.04 7.58 27.41
CA SER A 808 -16.62 8.91 27.70
C SER A 808 -15.60 10.04 27.73
N GLN A 809 -14.30 9.72 27.94
CA GLN A 809 -13.21 10.69 28.01
C GLN A 809 -12.49 10.87 26.66
N GLN A 810 -12.75 10.02 25.67
CA GLN A 810 -12.02 10.04 24.41
C GLN A 810 -12.14 11.39 23.69
N SER A 811 -11.00 11.91 23.26
CA SER A 811 -10.89 13.18 22.52
C SER A 811 -11.42 13.03 21.08
N PRO A 812 -11.92 14.10 20.45
CA PRO A 812 -12.23 14.10 19.02
C PRO A 812 -11.04 13.76 18.11
N ALA A 813 -9.81 13.90 18.60
CA ALA A 813 -8.60 13.48 17.89
C ALA A 813 -8.36 11.95 17.94
N GLY A 814 -9.17 11.19 18.67
CA GLY A 814 -9.06 9.74 18.81
C GLY A 814 -8.37 9.26 20.09
N GLY A 815 -7.45 10.04 20.66
CA GLY A 815 -6.73 9.71 21.88
C GLY A 815 -7.43 10.13 23.17
N PHE A 816 -6.66 10.22 24.26
CA PHE A 816 -7.21 10.49 25.60
C PHE A 816 -6.52 11.68 26.28
N PRO A 817 -7.28 12.62 26.88
CA PRO A 817 -6.75 13.58 27.84
C PRO A 817 -6.52 12.89 29.19
N SER A 818 -5.74 13.51 30.08
CA SER A 818 -5.59 13.02 31.44
C SER A 818 -6.95 13.00 32.17
N SER A 819 -7.75 14.06 32.00
CA SER A 819 -9.15 14.12 32.42
C SER A 819 -9.88 15.20 31.64
N SER A 820 -11.08 14.93 31.15
CA SER A 820 -11.91 15.91 30.44
C SER A 820 -12.34 17.10 31.31
N ILE A 821 -12.18 16.97 32.63
CA ILE A 821 -12.45 18.10 33.59
C ILE A 821 -11.37 19.19 33.45
N TRP A 822 -10.14 18.83 33.08
CA TRP A 822 -9.00 19.76 32.94
C TRP A 822 -8.74 20.18 31.50
N GLY A 823 -9.34 19.51 30.54
CA GLY A 823 -9.23 19.79 29.13
C GLY A 823 -9.61 18.56 28.28
N THR A 824 -9.95 18.80 27.05
CA THR A 824 -10.36 17.74 26.10
C THR A 824 -9.25 17.35 25.12
N ASP A 825 -8.11 18.05 25.17
CA ASP A 825 -6.99 17.76 24.28
C ASP A 825 -6.25 16.52 24.79
N SER A 826 -6.07 15.56 23.91
CA SER A 826 -5.31 14.34 24.19
C SER A 826 -3.84 14.62 24.45
N ASN A 827 -3.18 13.69 25.09
CA ASN A 827 -1.73 13.70 25.26
C ASN A 827 -1.17 12.26 25.12
N ALA A 828 0.11 12.16 24.79
CA ALA A 828 0.74 10.89 24.49
C ALA A 828 0.74 9.90 25.69
N ASN A 829 0.97 10.38 26.91
CA ASN A 829 1.03 9.52 28.09
C ASN A 829 -0.33 8.89 28.42
N SER A 830 -1.39 9.73 28.49
CA SER A 830 -2.74 9.24 28.78
C SER A 830 -3.26 8.34 27.67
N THR A 831 -2.99 8.68 26.40
CA THR A 831 -3.35 7.83 25.25
C THR A 831 -2.62 6.49 25.32
N ALA A 832 -1.33 6.47 25.66
CA ALA A 832 -0.55 5.25 25.78
C ALA A 832 -1.07 4.33 26.90
N TYR A 833 -1.32 4.84 28.09
CA TYR A 833 -1.89 4.02 29.17
C TYR A 833 -3.27 3.49 28.84
N CYS A 834 -4.15 4.32 28.24
CA CYS A 834 -5.45 3.84 27.80
C CYS A 834 -5.34 2.72 26.76
N MET A 835 -4.46 2.83 25.76
CA MET A 835 -4.25 1.76 24.77
C MET A 835 -3.75 0.46 25.39
N GLN A 836 -2.85 0.53 26.39
CA GLN A 836 -2.39 -0.63 27.13
C GLN A 836 -3.54 -1.28 27.92
N ALA A 837 -4.39 -0.48 28.59
CA ALA A 837 -5.56 -0.98 29.29
C ALA A 837 -6.58 -1.64 28.35
N LEU A 838 -6.82 -1.06 27.16
CA LEU A 838 -7.67 -1.65 26.13
C LEU A 838 -7.12 -3.02 25.72
N ALA A 839 -5.82 -3.12 25.45
CA ALA A 839 -5.17 -4.39 25.12
C ALA A 839 -5.30 -5.41 26.27
N ALA A 840 -5.11 -4.99 27.54
CA ALA A 840 -5.30 -5.84 28.70
C ALA A 840 -6.73 -6.40 28.81
N ALA A 841 -7.74 -5.55 28.51
CA ALA A 841 -9.16 -5.93 28.52
C ALA A 841 -9.58 -6.71 27.26
N GLY A 842 -8.69 -6.96 26.30
CA GLY A 842 -9.01 -7.65 25.05
C GLY A 842 -9.81 -6.81 24.05
N GLU A 843 -9.83 -5.48 24.23
CA GLU A 843 -10.42 -4.53 23.30
C GLU A 843 -9.42 -4.19 22.18
N ASN A 844 -9.94 -3.93 20.99
CA ASN A 844 -9.11 -3.46 19.87
C ASN A 844 -9.11 -1.93 19.83
N PRO A 845 -7.98 -1.23 20.10
CA PRO A 845 -7.91 0.23 20.03
C PRO A 845 -8.19 0.81 18.65
N LEU A 846 -8.10 0.01 17.58
CA LEU A 846 -8.43 0.38 16.20
C LEU A 846 -9.90 0.09 15.85
N GLY A 847 -10.65 -0.53 16.76
CA GLY A 847 -12.03 -0.96 16.52
C GLY A 847 -13.03 0.20 16.51
N ALA A 848 -14.22 -0.04 15.96
CA ALA A 848 -15.28 0.96 15.81
C ALA A 848 -15.71 1.62 17.13
N ARG A 849 -15.63 0.91 18.28
CA ARG A 849 -15.92 1.48 19.61
C ARG A 849 -14.99 2.63 19.96
N TRP A 850 -13.75 2.56 19.52
CA TRP A 850 -12.66 3.49 19.86
C TRP A 850 -12.30 4.44 18.70
N THR A 851 -13.11 4.46 17.63
CA THR A 851 -12.94 5.36 16.49
C THR A 851 -13.91 6.53 16.60
N VAL A 852 -13.39 7.72 16.71
CA VAL A 852 -14.15 9.00 16.81
C VAL A 852 -13.73 9.87 15.63
N THR A 853 -14.68 10.37 14.86
CA THR A 853 -14.42 11.24 13.67
C THR A 853 -13.38 10.69 12.70
N ASN A 854 -13.39 9.37 12.49
CA ASN A 854 -12.44 8.60 11.65
C ASN A 854 -11.00 8.54 12.18
N THR A 855 -10.76 8.86 13.44
CA THR A 855 -9.46 8.70 14.12
C THR A 855 -9.60 7.79 15.33
N ASN A 856 -8.61 6.98 15.60
CA ASN A 856 -8.54 6.05 16.72
C ASN A 856 -7.35 6.40 17.64
N PRO A 857 -7.20 5.75 18.80
CA PRO A 857 -6.09 6.04 19.73
C PRO A 857 -4.69 5.82 19.13
N MET A 858 -4.53 4.89 18.21
CA MET A 858 -3.26 4.63 17.51
C MET A 858 -2.90 5.82 16.62
N ASP A 859 -3.86 6.32 15.84
CA ASP A 859 -3.66 7.47 14.93
C ASP A 859 -3.25 8.71 15.72
N ASP A 860 -3.93 8.97 16.86
CA ASP A 860 -3.61 10.10 17.73
C ASP A 860 -2.22 9.96 18.35
N LEU A 861 -1.88 8.75 18.86
CA LEU A 861 -0.57 8.49 19.46
C LEU A 861 0.57 8.66 18.45
N LEU A 862 0.42 8.15 17.23
CA LEU A 862 1.36 8.33 16.13
C LEU A 862 1.50 9.81 15.74
N GLY A 863 0.42 10.59 15.84
CA GLY A 863 0.43 12.02 15.56
C GLY A 863 1.32 12.85 16.50
N PHE A 864 1.66 12.35 17.70
CA PHE A 864 2.61 13.01 18.62
C PHE A 864 4.07 12.76 18.26
N GLN A 865 4.39 11.90 17.28
CA GLN A 865 5.77 11.65 16.93
C GLN A 865 6.39 12.80 16.15
N ALA A 866 7.52 13.30 16.62
CA ALA A 866 8.29 14.34 15.97
C ALA A 866 9.24 13.77 14.90
N ALA A 867 9.74 14.60 14.00
CA ALA A 867 10.74 14.22 13.00
C ALA A 867 12.07 13.69 13.59
N SER A 868 12.32 13.92 14.88
CA SER A 868 13.45 13.35 15.62
C SER A 868 13.27 11.86 15.94
N GLY A 869 12.06 11.32 15.82
CA GLY A 869 11.63 10.01 16.30
C GLY A 869 11.04 10.00 17.72
N ALA A 870 11.24 11.06 18.51
CA ALA A 870 10.65 11.20 19.82
C ALA A 870 9.13 11.41 19.77
N LEU A 871 8.41 11.02 20.81
CA LEU A 871 7.06 11.49 21.02
C LEU A 871 7.05 12.74 21.90
N GLN A 872 6.16 13.67 21.57
CA GLN A 872 5.88 14.88 22.35
C GLN A 872 4.75 14.57 23.32
N TRP A 873 4.80 15.14 24.52
CA TRP A 873 3.70 15.00 25.47
C TRP A 873 2.37 15.53 24.88
N GLN A 874 2.44 16.72 24.24
CA GLN A 874 1.38 17.31 23.41
C GLN A 874 2.01 17.98 22.20
N HIS A 875 1.26 18.21 21.14
CA HIS A 875 1.78 18.85 19.92
C HIS A 875 2.49 20.18 20.25
N GLY A 876 3.76 20.29 19.86
CA GLY A 876 4.57 21.46 20.07
C GLY A 876 5.19 21.61 21.47
N SER A 877 5.04 20.64 22.36
CA SER A 877 5.66 20.64 23.71
C SER A 877 7.17 20.36 23.67
N GLY A 878 7.68 19.87 22.54
CA GLY A 878 9.06 19.40 22.39
C GLY A 878 9.21 17.91 22.70
N ASP A 879 10.37 17.34 22.32
CA ASP A 879 10.70 15.93 22.50
C ASP A 879 10.70 15.56 24.00
N ASP A 880 10.06 14.46 24.37
CA ASP A 880 9.87 14.05 25.75
C ASP A 880 10.23 12.57 25.96
N VAL A 881 11.17 12.30 26.90
CA VAL A 881 11.66 10.94 27.19
C VAL A 881 10.55 10.07 27.78
N LEU A 882 9.73 10.62 28.69
CA LEU A 882 8.67 9.85 29.34
C LEU A 882 7.56 9.50 28.36
N ALA A 883 7.10 10.48 27.58
CA ALA A 883 6.09 10.25 26.54
C ALA A 883 6.56 9.21 25.52
N THR A 884 7.81 9.31 25.07
CA THR A 884 8.41 8.36 24.14
C THR A 884 8.50 6.95 24.72
N ALA A 885 8.95 6.81 25.97
CA ALA A 885 9.08 5.51 26.60
C ALA A 885 7.72 4.83 26.85
N GLN A 886 6.72 5.57 27.30
CA GLN A 886 5.38 5.03 27.59
C GLN A 886 4.60 4.71 26.31
N ALA A 887 4.85 5.41 25.22
CA ALA A 887 4.21 5.13 23.94
C ALA A 887 4.64 3.79 23.32
N ILE A 888 5.90 3.36 23.49
CA ILE A 888 6.42 2.16 22.82
C ILE A 888 5.61 0.88 23.16
N PRO A 889 5.34 0.54 24.44
CA PRO A 889 4.49 -0.62 24.74
C PRO A 889 3.08 -0.48 24.19
N ALA A 890 2.50 0.73 24.21
CA ALA A 890 1.18 1.00 23.65
C ALA A 890 1.14 0.80 22.13
N LEU A 891 2.11 1.34 21.40
CA LEU A 891 2.26 1.15 19.94
C LEU A 891 2.43 -0.33 19.57
N LEU A 892 2.98 -1.14 20.47
CA LEU A 892 3.13 -2.59 20.32
C LEU A 892 1.93 -3.37 20.89
N SER A 893 0.86 -2.70 21.33
CA SER A 893 -0.32 -3.29 21.98
C SER A 893 0.04 -4.22 23.14
N GLN A 894 1.10 -3.89 23.88
CA GLN A 894 1.55 -4.62 25.07
C GLN A 894 1.06 -3.99 26.36
N PRO A 895 0.17 -4.67 27.12
CA PRO A 895 -0.24 -4.20 28.42
C PRO A 895 0.83 -4.43 29.49
N LEU A 896 0.76 -3.75 30.61
CA LEU A 896 1.54 -4.05 31.80
C LEU A 896 0.99 -5.31 32.51
N PRO A 897 1.85 -6.17 33.11
CA PRO A 897 3.31 -6.05 33.07
C PRO A 897 3.88 -6.57 31.74
N VAL A 898 4.76 -5.81 31.15
CA VAL A 898 5.42 -6.16 29.87
C VAL A 898 6.17 -7.49 29.97
N CYS A 899 6.75 -7.83 31.16
CA CYS A 899 7.55 -9.02 31.38
C CYS A 899 7.04 -9.81 32.60
N SER A 900 7.23 -11.14 32.59
CA SER A 900 6.94 -11.98 33.76
C SER A 900 7.88 -13.18 33.82
N VAL A 901 8.14 -13.70 35.03
CA VAL A 901 8.95 -14.91 35.23
C VAL A 901 8.25 -16.19 34.73
N ALA A 902 6.98 -16.12 34.36
CA ALA A 902 6.12 -17.24 33.98
C ALA A 902 5.93 -17.43 32.44
N TRP A 903 6.67 -16.74 31.60
CA TRP A 903 6.52 -16.79 30.10
C TRP A 903 6.78 -18.19 29.47
N ARG A 904 6.58 -19.27 30.20
CA ARG A 904 6.68 -20.65 29.68
C ARG A 904 5.40 -21.47 29.78
N VAL A 905 4.24 -20.89 30.11
CA VAL A 905 2.97 -21.67 30.25
C VAL A 905 1.85 -21.02 29.48
N PHE A 906 1.33 -21.74 28.48
CA PHE A 906 0.16 -21.44 27.66
C PHE A 906 -1.05 -20.90 28.46
N MET A 907 -1.62 -19.75 27.99
CA MET A 907 -3.02 -19.43 28.26
C MET A 907 -3.89 -19.97 27.12
N PRO A 908 -5.00 -20.65 27.40
CA PRO A 908 -5.99 -21.00 26.38
C PRO A 908 -6.77 -19.72 25.98
N LEU A 909 -6.99 -19.57 24.68
CA LEU A 909 -7.86 -18.54 24.09
C LEU A 909 -9.21 -18.53 24.82
N SER A 910 -9.51 -17.43 25.52
CA SER A 910 -10.86 -17.19 26.05
C SER A 910 -11.77 -16.79 24.89
N ALA A 911 -12.91 -17.47 24.76
CA ALA A 911 -13.90 -17.16 23.74
C ALA A 911 -14.34 -15.69 23.84
N LYS A 912 -14.03 -14.89 22.84
CA LYS A 912 -14.52 -13.51 22.69
C LYS A 912 -16.05 -13.54 22.50
N ALA A 913 -16.77 -12.75 23.28
CA ALA A 913 -18.21 -12.55 23.07
C ALA A 913 -18.38 -11.47 21.98
N CYS A 914 -18.95 -11.89 20.86
CA CYS A 914 -19.24 -11.01 19.73
C CYS A 914 -20.58 -10.32 19.92
N VAL A 915 -20.61 -9.00 19.86
CA VAL A 915 -21.84 -8.26 19.66
C VAL A 915 -21.92 -7.92 18.17
N VAL A 916 -22.76 -8.68 17.46
CA VAL A 916 -23.08 -8.38 16.05
C VAL A 916 -23.87 -7.08 16.02
N PRO A 917 -23.53 -6.07 15.19
CA PRO A 917 -24.27 -4.83 15.07
C PRO A 917 -25.71 -5.01 14.55
#